data_a16ddbf94a40f99809fecf5593d55b80
#
_entry.id   a16ddbf94a40f99809fecf5593d55b80
#
_cell.length_a   1.000
_cell.length_b   1.000
_cell.length_c   1.000
_cell.angle_alpha   90.00
_cell.angle_beta   90.00
_cell.angle_gamma   90.00
#
_symmetry.space_group_name_H-M   'P 1'
#
loop_
_entity.id
_entity.type
_entity.pdbx_description
1 polymer ?
#
loop_
_entity_poly.entity_id
_entity_poly.type
_entity_poly.pdbx_seq_one_letter_code
_entity_poly.pdbx_strand_id
1 'polypeptide(L)'
;MTTHKNITRILAVLLAVLLFGQLAAFQIPAFAADVVPDVHDGAAYIPGDADVNDLLSQTLLSNYSDVGCQEWEYKATSTLSGGATKWVPVTGTTAGIIPALTAGKAGFPALDVLGVSYPALDSQSPAQDYAVRLKGTTEVYTFTKLAQPADADTDTPADTPAQTPDTTPADTPEEPADVPETAGETITLNIPYKANGDIDFDALRAAIVAAVLPDADAASVTVTQQHKGLIKTYWVDLKGGWAGATKVSAVSAGTYEMKLTANGTDTFVTVTLKDARTQAKIVLKEGVSLTYTKDAAAMRTQILDKLVDWSQTTVSKEAAAKSMVIEYKTKGYLSNTSTNKLSPELWFPIEGGSVTIYTAPSIGAGENQKIRASFPTTADYHGCDAAEGTLTVDKANVRVKVQAAAISAGETLTTQQYVTTNPEDTFAIFKVYSGVTSGLSGIVYVQLPESMVSETALKVLDPIVKPILGKTLTEALQDGTTVGELRAFLKDNQKLLDGAADFLKLIGVDITAFTKLVDTLNSLPSVFDSTRVAFGSPNRAGMYLVTAIASNPNYNPGVGTGVLVVKMHISGASLSWNNSETTYAVSALKADTLNATLMRGDSAADNQDGVHYRYIGFTAAHKLYVSSKAPTEAGTYRQTAYIFGGNDMAKSISRTVTITAD
;
A
#
# COMPACT_ATOMS: atom_id res chain seq x y z
N MET A 1 10.60 -37.16 -24.32
CA MET A 1 11.44 -35.94 -24.36
C MET A 1 10.64 -34.64 -24.52
N THR A 2 9.54 -34.64 -25.25
CA THR A 2 8.70 -33.45 -25.47
C THR A 2 7.90 -33.04 -24.21
N THR A 3 7.45 -34.00 -23.41
CA THR A 3 6.64 -33.79 -22.21
C THR A 3 7.41 -33.08 -21.08
N HIS A 4 8.67 -33.47 -20.86
CA HIS A 4 9.53 -32.80 -19.88
C HIS A 4 9.79 -31.31 -20.21
N LYS A 5 9.92 -30.99 -21.51
CA LYS A 5 10.11 -29.58 -21.94
C LYS A 5 8.87 -28.72 -21.65
N ASN A 6 7.68 -29.28 -21.73
CA ASN A 6 6.44 -28.52 -21.48
C ASN A 6 6.23 -28.28 -19.99
N ILE A 7 6.53 -29.27 -19.15
CA ILE A 7 6.44 -29.15 -17.70
C ILE A 7 7.46 -28.14 -17.17
N THR A 8 8.72 -28.22 -17.62
CA THR A 8 9.75 -27.24 -17.28
C THR A 8 9.35 -25.82 -17.70
N ARG A 9 8.62 -25.69 -18.83
CA ARG A 9 8.10 -24.41 -19.29
C ARG A 9 6.96 -23.88 -18.43
N ILE A 10 6.00 -24.72 -18.04
CA ILE A 10 4.86 -24.32 -17.20
C ILE A 10 5.35 -23.87 -15.82
N LEU A 11 6.37 -24.50 -15.27
CA LEU A 11 6.89 -24.12 -13.98
C LEU A 11 7.92 -23.00 -14.05
N ALA A 12 8.70 -22.91 -15.11
CA ALA A 12 9.47 -21.69 -15.37
C ALA A 12 8.53 -20.49 -15.50
N VAL A 13 7.30 -20.70 -15.97
CA VAL A 13 6.23 -19.69 -16.04
C VAL A 13 5.64 -19.44 -14.66
N LEU A 14 5.28 -20.46 -13.91
CA LEU A 14 4.86 -20.31 -12.52
C LEU A 14 5.95 -19.64 -11.69
N LEU A 15 7.21 -20.03 -11.88
CA LEU A 15 8.35 -19.43 -11.21
C LEU A 15 8.68 -18.03 -11.76
N ALA A 16 8.51 -17.78 -13.04
CA ALA A 16 8.66 -16.44 -13.63
C ALA A 16 7.52 -15.52 -13.21
N VAL A 17 6.27 -16.02 -13.12
CA VAL A 17 5.15 -15.31 -12.47
C VAL A 17 5.49 -15.00 -11.04
N LEU A 18 6.09 -15.96 -10.36
CA LEU A 18 6.54 -15.82 -8.99
C LEU A 18 7.74 -14.88 -8.89
N LEU A 19 8.71 -14.97 -9.78
CA LEU A 19 9.95 -14.16 -9.77
C LEU A 19 9.76 -12.73 -10.26
N PHE A 20 8.79 -12.45 -11.11
CA PHE A 20 8.62 -11.14 -11.75
C PHE A 20 7.30 -10.45 -11.43
N GLY A 21 6.39 -11.09 -10.69
CA GLY A 21 5.18 -10.47 -10.12
C GLY A 21 5.45 -9.32 -9.15
N GLN A 22 6.71 -9.08 -8.78
CA GLN A 22 7.15 -7.99 -7.92
C GLN A 22 6.78 -6.60 -8.44
N LEU A 23 6.62 -6.44 -9.74
CA LEU A 23 6.38 -5.13 -10.34
C LEU A 23 4.90 -4.75 -10.44
N ALA A 24 3.98 -5.71 -10.27
CA ALA A 24 2.56 -5.46 -10.47
C ALA A 24 1.68 -5.63 -9.21
N ALA A 25 2.20 -6.18 -8.12
CA ALA A 25 1.40 -6.48 -6.92
C ALA A 25 1.30 -5.34 -5.91
N PHE A 26 1.83 -4.17 -6.22
CA PHE A 26 1.50 -2.97 -5.45
C PHE A 26 0.25 -2.28 -6.03
N GLN A 27 -0.85 -2.99 -6.06
CA GLN A 27 -2.11 -2.31 -5.89
C GLN A 27 -2.25 -2.00 -4.40
N ILE A 28 -2.11 -0.74 -4.05
CA ILE A 28 -2.72 -0.12 -2.89
C ILE A 28 -4.08 -0.79 -2.70
N PRO A 29 -4.46 -1.22 -1.47
CA PRO A 29 -5.79 -1.74 -1.25
C PRO A 29 -6.78 -0.75 -1.88
N ALA A 30 -7.65 -1.26 -2.73
CA ALA A 30 -8.75 -0.47 -3.25
C ALA A 30 -9.50 0.07 -2.03
N PHE A 31 -9.28 1.34 -1.76
CA PHE A 31 -10.12 2.06 -0.84
C PHE A 31 -11.56 1.95 -1.33
N ALA A 32 -12.47 1.89 -0.39
CA ALA A 32 -13.90 1.88 -0.59
C ALA A 32 -14.32 2.70 -1.80
N ALA A 33 -15.30 2.15 -2.54
CA ALA A 33 -15.90 2.69 -3.77
C ALA A 33 -15.45 4.11 -4.10
N ASP A 34 -14.76 4.27 -5.23
CA ASP A 34 -14.18 5.52 -5.73
C ASP A 34 -15.14 6.70 -5.53
N VAL A 35 -15.00 7.38 -4.40
CA VAL A 35 -15.60 8.69 -4.24
C VAL A 35 -14.72 9.62 -5.07
N VAL A 36 -15.24 10.04 -6.21
CA VAL A 36 -14.54 10.97 -7.10
C VAL A 36 -14.48 12.32 -6.40
N PRO A 37 -13.30 12.98 -6.30
CA PRO A 37 -13.21 14.33 -5.77
C PRO A 37 -14.07 15.29 -6.58
N ASP A 38 -14.94 16.02 -5.90
CA ASP A 38 -15.76 17.09 -6.50
C ASP A 38 -15.06 18.43 -6.24
N VAL A 39 -14.38 18.94 -7.26
CA VAL A 39 -13.46 20.09 -7.18
C VAL A 39 -14.12 21.36 -7.69
N HIS A 40 -13.85 22.49 -7.06
CA HIS A 40 -14.28 23.82 -7.45
C HIS A 40 -13.16 24.85 -7.24
N ASP A 41 -13.31 26.06 -7.82
CA ASP A 41 -12.40 27.16 -7.54
C ASP A 41 -12.61 27.69 -6.11
N GLY A 42 -11.55 28.17 -5.47
CA GLY A 42 -11.64 28.65 -4.09
C GLY A 42 -10.53 29.61 -3.70
N ALA A 43 -10.67 30.24 -2.54
CA ALA A 43 -9.72 31.20 -2.04
C ALA A 43 -9.40 30.97 -0.57
N ALA A 44 -8.12 31.02 -0.20
CA ALA A 44 -7.67 30.92 1.17
C ALA A 44 -6.34 31.66 1.40
N TYR A 45 -6.06 31.97 2.65
CA TYR A 45 -4.76 32.39 3.14
C TYR A 45 -3.94 31.14 3.52
N ILE A 46 -2.64 31.11 3.20
CA ILE A 46 -1.74 30.01 3.54
C ILE A 46 -0.95 30.40 4.79
N PRO A 47 -1.26 29.80 5.99
CA PRO A 47 -0.44 29.95 7.20
C PRO A 47 1.00 29.43 7.02
N GLY A 48 1.96 29.93 7.81
CA GLY A 48 3.35 29.56 7.67
C GLY A 48 3.68 28.10 8.00
N ASP A 49 2.82 27.44 8.75
CA ASP A 49 2.91 26.04 9.20
C ASP A 49 1.88 25.11 8.55
N ALA A 50 1.13 25.60 7.55
CA ALA A 50 0.08 24.82 6.90
C ALA A 50 0.64 23.71 6.00
N ASP A 51 0.04 22.54 6.07
CA ASP A 51 0.14 21.56 4.97
C ASP A 51 -0.72 22.07 3.81
N VAL A 52 -0.04 22.47 2.73
CA VAL A 52 -0.71 23.11 1.57
C VAL A 52 -1.60 22.11 0.83
N ASN A 53 -1.29 20.82 0.79
CA ASN A 53 -2.18 19.83 0.19
C ASN A 53 -3.48 19.72 0.98
N ASP A 54 -3.40 19.71 2.31
CA ASP A 54 -4.57 19.66 3.19
C ASP A 54 -5.41 20.95 3.06
N LEU A 55 -4.76 22.11 3.06
CA LEU A 55 -5.43 23.40 2.89
C LEU A 55 -6.16 23.51 1.53
N LEU A 56 -5.52 23.11 0.45
CA LEU A 56 -6.13 23.09 -0.88
C LEU A 56 -7.30 22.10 -0.93
N SER A 57 -7.15 20.93 -0.34
CA SER A 57 -8.22 19.94 -0.28
C SER A 57 -9.42 20.45 0.51
N GLN A 58 -9.20 21.08 1.67
CA GLN A 58 -10.27 21.73 2.45
C GLN A 58 -10.95 22.87 1.69
N THR A 59 -10.18 23.64 0.92
CA THR A 59 -10.69 24.84 0.22
C THR A 59 -11.38 24.50 -1.08
N LEU A 60 -10.90 23.49 -1.82
CA LEU A 60 -11.31 23.23 -3.20
C LEU A 60 -12.16 21.98 -3.37
N LEU A 61 -12.28 21.10 -2.35
CA LEU A 61 -13.10 19.88 -2.46
C LEU A 61 -14.43 20.05 -1.73
N SER A 62 -15.53 20.00 -2.47
CA SER A 62 -16.89 20.03 -1.91
C SER A 62 -17.18 18.78 -1.05
N ASN A 63 -16.51 17.66 -1.33
CA ASN A 63 -16.65 16.37 -0.64
C ASN A 63 -15.38 15.98 0.11
N TYR A 64 -14.64 16.93 0.68
CA TYR A 64 -13.39 16.72 1.40
C TYR A 64 -13.50 15.65 2.50
N SER A 65 -14.58 15.63 3.26
CA SER A 65 -14.81 14.64 4.33
C SER A 65 -14.82 13.20 3.82
N ASP A 66 -15.23 12.99 2.58
CA ASP A 66 -15.42 11.68 1.96
C ASP A 66 -14.17 11.20 1.24
N VAL A 67 -13.40 12.12 0.64
CA VAL A 67 -12.19 11.80 -0.13
C VAL A 67 -10.90 12.08 0.62
N GLY A 68 -10.94 12.84 1.70
CA GLY A 68 -9.77 13.22 2.51
C GLY A 68 -8.79 14.14 1.78
N CYS A 69 -7.61 14.32 2.34
CA CYS A 69 -6.55 15.13 1.75
C CYS A 69 -6.05 14.53 0.44
N GLN A 70 -5.96 15.35 -0.61
CA GLN A 70 -5.49 14.96 -1.93
C GLN A 70 -4.12 15.59 -2.23
N GLU A 71 -3.34 14.99 -3.14
CA GLU A 71 -2.11 15.60 -3.63
C GLU A 71 -2.40 16.57 -4.77
N TRP A 72 -1.88 17.79 -4.62
CA TRP A 72 -2.08 18.87 -5.58
C TRP A 72 -0.79 19.23 -6.32
N GLU A 73 -0.96 19.62 -7.56
CA GLU A 73 0.06 20.25 -8.40
C GLU A 73 -0.34 21.68 -8.75
N TYR A 74 0.63 22.59 -8.86
CA TYR A 74 0.38 23.94 -9.33
C TYR A 74 1.31 24.29 -10.50
N LYS A 75 0.92 25.25 -11.31
CA LYS A 75 1.70 25.69 -12.46
C LYS A 75 2.77 26.67 -12.01
N ALA A 76 3.97 26.16 -11.76
CA ALA A 76 5.12 26.93 -11.28
C ALA A 76 6.04 27.39 -12.41
N THR A 77 6.70 28.52 -12.21
CA THR A 77 7.80 29.01 -13.06
C THR A 77 9.13 28.70 -12.37
N SER A 78 10.13 28.20 -13.12
CA SER A 78 11.43 27.89 -12.54
C SER A 78 12.15 29.17 -12.06
N THR A 79 12.99 29.01 -11.05
CA THR A 79 13.79 30.09 -10.48
C THR A 79 14.91 30.60 -11.42
N LEU A 80 15.14 29.94 -12.55
CA LEU A 80 16.09 30.39 -13.57
C LEU A 80 15.49 31.49 -14.44
N SER A 81 16.25 32.50 -14.75
CA SER A 81 15.86 33.61 -15.65
C SER A 81 15.43 33.10 -17.01
N GLY A 82 14.20 33.45 -17.43
CA GLY A 82 13.55 32.91 -18.62
C GLY A 82 12.90 31.54 -18.43
N GLY A 83 12.63 31.17 -17.20
CA GLY A 83 12.18 29.84 -16.79
C GLY A 83 10.90 29.34 -17.44
N ALA A 84 10.91 28.07 -17.82
CA ALA A 84 9.75 27.37 -18.31
C ALA A 84 8.72 27.14 -17.19
N THR A 85 7.43 27.27 -17.52
CA THR A 85 6.34 26.89 -16.62
C THR A 85 6.08 25.39 -16.71
N LYS A 86 5.92 24.74 -15.54
CA LYS A 86 5.66 23.30 -15.43
C LYS A 86 4.67 23.04 -14.29
N TRP A 87 3.91 21.96 -14.41
CA TRP A 87 3.13 21.40 -13.31
C TRP A 87 4.06 20.71 -12.32
N VAL A 88 4.05 21.12 -11.08
CA VAL A 88 4.89 20.58 -10.00
C VAL A 88 4.06 20.43 -8.72
N PRO A 89 4.43 19.50 -7.81
CA PRO A 89 3.79 19.39 -6.52
C PRO A 89 3.77 20.73 -5.79
N VAL A 90 2.73 21.03 -5.06
CA VAL A 90 2.61 22.29 -4.28
C VAL A 90 3.73 22.44 -3.23
N THR A 91 4.34 21.36 -2.81
CA THR A 91 5.52 21.34 -1.94
C THR A 91 6.82 21.77 -2.64
N GLY A 92 6.75 22.10 -3.94
CA GLY A 92 7.91 22.43 -4.74
C GLY A 92 8.74 21.20 -5.15
N THR A 93 9.68 21.40 -6.06
CA THR A 93 10.65 20.38 -6.42
C THR A 93 12.02 20.99 -6.66
N THR A 94 13.05 20.27 -6.22
CA THR A 94 14.42 20.42 -6.74
C THR A 94 14.58 19.35 -7.82
N ALA A 95 14.57 19.76 -9.08
CA ALA A 95 14.83 18.82 -10.16
C ALA A 95 16.30 18.44 -10.14
N GLY A 96 16.57 17.22 -9.70
CA GLY A 96 17.89 16.61 -9.88
C GLY A 96 18.19 16.48 -11.37
N ILE A 97 19.40 16.85 -11.74
CA ILE A 97 20.24 16.52 -12.89
C ILE A 97 19.55 15.73 -14.00
N ILE A 98 19.58 16.29 -15.20
CA ILE A 98 19.24 15.58 -16.44
C ILE A 98 20.22 14.40 -16.63
N PRO A 99 19.78 13.13 -16.59
CA PRO A 99 20.69 11.98 -16.72
C PRO A 99 21.25 11.77 -18.14
N ALA A 100 20.83 12.56 -19.11
CA ALA A 100 21.15 12.35 -20.53
C ALA A 100 22.53 12.81 -20.98
N LEU A 101 23.31 13.50 -20.13
CA LEU A 101 24.63 14.05 -20.50
C LEU A 101 25.83 13.35 -19.86
N THR A 102 25.64 12.31 -19.04
CA THR A 102 26.73 11.59 -18.38
C THR A 102 27.05 10.21 -18.98
N ALA A 103 26.40 9.80 -20.05
CA ALA A 103 26.76 8.57 -20.76
C ALA A 103 27.92 8.81 -21.74
N GLY A 104 29.14 8.66 -21.24
CA GLY A 104 30.28 8.24 -22.05
C GLY A 104 31.03 9.30 -22.87
N LYS A 105 31.71 10.26 -22.21
CA LYS A 105 32.99 10.76 -22.73
C LYS A 105 33.89 11.21 -21.56
N ALA A 106 35.01 10.53 -21.42
CA ALA A 106 36.12 10.94 -20.57
C ALA A 106 36.63 12.30 -21.05
N GLY A 107 36.75 13.30 -20.17
CA GLY A 107 37.50 14.50 -20.44
C GLY A 107 36.83 15.88 -20.21
N PHE A 108 35.64 15.93 -19.59
CA PHE A 108 35.08 17.22 -19.16
C PHE A 108 35.28 17.43 -17.66
N PRO A 109 35.78 18.61 -17.21
CA PRO A 109 35.80 18.96 -15.79
C PRO A 109 34.35 18.98 -15.27
N ALA A 110 34.19 18.63 -13.99
CA ALA A 110 32.90 18.65 -13.31
C ALA A 110 32.30 20.06 -13.42
N LEU A 111 31.31 20.20 -14.30
CA LEU A 111 30.46 21.38 -14.31
C LEU A 111 29.52 21.20 -13.12
N ASP A 112 29.53 22.13 -12.19
CA ASP A 112 28.56 22.31 -11.15
C ASP A 112 27.16 22.28 -11.80
N VAL A 113 26.41 21.28 -11.51
CA VAL A 113 25.12 21.06 -12.14
C VAL A 113 24.12 22.06 -11.55
N LEU A 114 23.78 23.06 -12.35
CA LEU A 114 22.69 24.00 -12.06
C LEU A 114 21.37 23.23 -11.96
N GLY A 115 20.97 22.92 -10.73
CA GLY A 115 19.68 22.32 -10.45
C GLY A 115 18.57 23.32 -10.77
N VAL A 116 17.65 22.95 -11.67
CA VAL A 116 16.41 23.72 -11.89
C VAL A 116 15.49 23.43 -10.69
N SER A 117 15.22 24.43 -9.87
CA SER A 117 14.25 24.31 -8.78
C SER A 117 12.96 25.07 -9.11
N TYR A 118 11.87 24.52 -8.64
CA TYR A 118 10.55 25.16 -8.64
C TYR A 118 10.17 25.42 -7.18
N PRO A 119 9.80 26.68 -6.81
CA PRO A 119 9.47 27.00 -5.42
C PRO A 119 8.23 26.20 -4.96
N ALA A 120 8.08 26.06 -3.66
CA ALA A 120 6.82 25.58 -3.08
C ALA A 120 5.75 26.69 -3.18
N LEU A 121 4.48 26.29 -3.20
CA LEU A 121 3.38 27.20 -2.94
C LEU A 121 3.18 27.26 -1.42
N ASP A 122 3.51 28.39 -0.80
CA ASP A 122 3.59 28.53 0.66
C ASP A 122 3.11 29.92 1.14
N SER A 123 3.30 30.21 2.42
CA SER A 123 2.93 31.49 3.03
C SER A 123 3.66 32.69 2.38
N GLN A 124 4.87 32.49 1.85
CA GLN A 124 5.69 33.53 1.22
C GLN A 124 5.35 33.76 -0.26
N SER A 125 4.60 32.85 -0.86
CA SER A 125 4.17 33.00 -2.26
C SER A 125 3.28 34.25 -2.41
N PRO A 126 3.34 34.99 -3.55
CA PRO A 126 2.50 36.18 -3.78
C PRO A 126 1.00 35.91 -3.62
N ALA A 127 0.27 36.90 -3.14
CA ALA A 127 -1.20 36.88 -3.14
C ALA A 127 -1.71 37.10 -4.57
N GLN A 128 -2.16 36.03 -5.20
CA GLN A 128 -2.67 36.01 -6.59
C GLN A 128 -3.38 34.71 -6.88
N ASP A 129 -3.91 34.59 -8.09
CA ASP A 129 -4.50 33.35 -8.58
C ASP A 129 -3.44 32.34 -9.03
N TYR A 130 -3.55 31.12 -8.57
CA TYR A 130 -2.73 30.00 -8.97
C TYR A 130 -3.55 28.96 -9.71
N ALA A 131 -3.06 28.54 -10.87
CA ALA A 131 -3.63 27.38 -11.55
C ALA A 131 -3.16 26.13 -10.81
N VAL A 132 -4.11 25.35 -10.29
CA VAL A 132 -3.88 24.11 -9.54
C VAL A 132 -4.65 22.96 -10.18
N ARG A 133 -4.22 21.73 -9.92
CA ARG A 133 -4.94 20.52 -10.33
C ARG A 133 -4.68 19.39 -9.36
N LEU A 134 -5.58 18.43 -9.31
CA LEU A 134 -5.29 17.17 -8.64
C LEU A 134 -4.18 16.42 -9.37
N LYS A 135 -3.24 15.86 -8.65
CA LYS A 135 -2.09 15.15 -9.20
C LYS A 135 -2.53 14.03 -10.14
N GLY A 136 -2.00 14.04 -11.35
CA GLY A 136 -2.32 13.05 -12.38
C GLY A 136 -3.59 13.33 -13.20
N THR A 137 -4.31 14.43 -12.94
CA THR A 137 -5.46 14.85 -13.73
C THR A 137 -5.09 15.93 -14.76
N THR A 138 -5.98 16.19 -15.71
CA THR A 138 -5.82 17.24 -16.73
C THR A 138 -6.68 18.47 -16.46
N GLU A 139 -7.66 18.37 -15.55
CA GLU A 139 -8.55 19.48 -15.20
C GLU A 139 -7.81 20.49 -14.33
N VAL A 140 -8.05 21.77 -14.60
CA VAL A 140 -7.35 22.88 -13.97
C VAL A 140 -8.37 23.76 -13.24
N TYR A 141 -8.06 24.08 -12.00
CA TYR A 141 -8.89 24.89 -11.09
C TYR A 141 -8.10 26.13 -10.67
N THR A 142 -8.81 27.14 -10.17
CA THR A 142 -8.19 28.37 -9.69
C THR A 142 -8.18 28.39 -8.17
N PHE A 143 -6.98 28.48 -7.59
CA PHE A 143 -6.79 28.76 -6.18
C PHE A 143 -6.32 30.21 -6.00
N THR A 144 -7.14 31.04 -5.40
CA THR A 144 -6.80 32.44 -5.08
C THR A 144 -6.12 32.49 -3.71
N LYS A 145 -4.81 32.69 -3.68
CA LYS A 145 -4.10 32.95 -2.44
C LYS A 145 -4.39 34.36 -1.97
N LEU A 146 -5.05 34.48 -0.82
CA LEU A 146 -5.32 35.78 -0.19
C LEU A 146 -4.05 36.35 0.45
N ALA A 147 -3.99 37.68 0.52
CA ALA A 147 -2.96 38.37 1.30
C ALA A 147 -3.07 37.98 2.78
N GLN A 148 -1.92 37.84 3.43
CA GLN A 148 -1.91 37.62 4.87
C GLN A 148 -2.66 38.74 5.56
N PRO A 149 -3.60 38.45 6.49
CA PRO A 149 -4.21 39.49 7.30
C PRO A 149 -3.09 40.28 7.95
N ALA A 150 -3.13 41.59 7.84
CA ALA A 150 -2.18 42.43 8.56
C ALA A 150 -2.38 42.13 10.05
N ASP A 151 -1.41 41.45 10.66
CA ASP A 151 -1.36 41.32 12.10
C ASP A 151 -1.33 42.73 12.65
N ALA A 152 -2.31 43.08 13.45
CA ALA A 152 -2.30 44.26 14.25
C ALA A 152 -1.20 44.09 15.31
N ASP A 153 0.04 44.27 14.93
CA ASP A 153 1.19 44.55 15.78
C ASP A 153 2.49 44.28 15.02
N THR A 154 2.87 45.17 14.11
CA THR A 154 4.26 45.49 13.84
C THR A 154 4.35 46.96 13.46
N ASP A 155 4.52 47.80 14.49
CA ASP A 155 4.97 49.14 14.34
C ASP A 155 6.34 49.17 13.61
N THR A 156 6.32 49.50 12.35
CA THR A 156 7.50 49.97 11.64
C THR A 156 7.48 51.50 11.66
N PRO A 157 8.42 52.16 12.30
CA PRO A 157 8.49 53.63 12.28
C PRO A 157 8.79 54.09 10.85
N ALA A 158 7.89 54.92 10.36
CA ALA A 158 8.11 55.67 9.11
C ALA A 158 9.29 56.61 9.21
N ASP A 159 10.09 56.68 8.15
CA ASP A 159 11.11 57.69 7.86
C ASP A 159 10.57 59.10 8.12
N THR A 160 11.33 59.90 8.87
CA THR A 160 11.22 61.35 8.89
C THR A 160 12.61 61.99 8.80
N PRO A 161 12.75 63.03 8.01
CA PRO A 161 14.03 63.48 7.48
C PRO A 161 14.90 64.27 8.47
N ALA A 162 16.18 64.28 8.17
CA ALA A 162 17.27 64.96 8.84
C ALA A 162 17.03 66.44 9.13
N GLN A 163 17.32 66.86 10.36
CA GLN A 163 17.80 68.22 10.63
C GLN A 163 19.06 68.18 11.49
N THR A 164 20.02 68.90 11.05
CA THR A 164 21.38 69.12 11.55
C THR A 164 21.40 70.15 12.69
N PRO A 165 22.55 70.35 13.33
CA PRO A 165 22.69 70.32 14.77
C PRO A 165 22.75 71.68 15.40
N ASP A 166 22.51 71.80 16.68
CA ASP A 166 22.99 72.93 17.44
C ASP A 166 23.70 72.45 18.72
N THR A 167 24.72 73.20 19.03
CA THR A 167 25.84 72.92 19.91
C THR A 167 25.57 73.38 21.35
N THR A 168 26.16 72.59 22.30
CA THR A 168 26.81 72.97 23.57
C THR A 168 25.95 73.10 24.84
N PRO A 169 26.52 72.96 26.03
CA PRO A 169 27.51 72.01 26.54
C PRO A 169 27.10 71.36 27.89
N ALA A 170 27.84 70.31 28.18
CA ALA A 170 28.16 69.78 29.50
C ALA A 170 27.27 70.07 30.70
N ASP A 171 26.76 68.98 31.23
CA ASP A 171 26.66 68.86 32.69
C ASP A 171 26.96 67.40 33.10
N THR A 172 27.67 67.32 34.18
CA THR A 172 28.26 66.31 35.03
C THR A 172 27.54 64.94 34.98
N PRO A 173 28.30 63.82 35.00
CA PRO A 173 27.70 62.50 35.12
C PRO A 173 27.09 62.39 36.52
N GLU A 174 25.76 62.27 36.56
CA GLU A 174 25.09 61.75 37.74
C GLU A 174 25.49 60.30 37.94
N GLU A 175 26.02 60.01 39.11
CA GLU A 175 26.36 58.72 39.64
C GLU A 175 25.10 57.79 39.51
N PRO A 176 25.22 56.55 38.97
CA PRO A 176 24.07 55.67 38.83
C PRO A 176 23.54 55.41 40.27
N ALA A 177 22.29 55.73 40.48
CA ALA A 177 21.57 55.42 41.72
C ALA A 177 21.78 53.92 42.03
N ASP A 178 22.35 53.67 43.22
CA ASP A 178 22.44 52.37 43.84
C ASP A 178 21.08 51.67 43.71
N VAL A 179 21.06 50.56 43.00
CA VAL A 179 19.91 49.64 43.01
C VAL A 179 19.79 49.18 44.45
N PRO A 180 18.66 49.38 45.14
CA PRO A 180 18.52 48.94 46.50
C PRO A 180 18.72 47.44 46.57
N GLU A 181 19.74 46.99 47.29
CA GLU A 181 19.95 45.60 47.67
C GLU A 181 18.86 45.21 48.69
N THR A 182 17.61 45.16 48.25
CA THR A 182 16.55 44.54 48.99
C THR A 182 16.73 43.05 48.81
N ALA A 183 17.13 42.35 49.90
CA ALA A 183 17.05 40.92 50.00
C ALA A 183 15.57 40.53 49.80
N GLY A 184 15.19 40.42 48.52
CA GLY A 184 13.86 40.01 48.10
C GLY A 184 13.60 38.58 48.53
N GLU A 185 12.36 38.31 48.88
CA GLU A 185 11.89 36.98 49.19
C GLU A 185 12.32 36.01 48.09
N THR A 186 12.99 34.91 48.46
CA THR A 186 13.41 33.87 47.48
C THR A 186 12.26 32.89 47.31
N ILE A 187 11.68 32.81 46.12
CA ILE A 187 10.65 31.84 45.81
C ILE A 187 11.22 30.70 44.95
N THR A 188 10.66 29.50 45.11
CA THR A 188 11.01 28.33 44.30
C THR A 188 9.79 27.86 43.55
N LEU A 189 9.92 27.75 42.24
CA LEU A 189 8.85 27.30 41.33
C LEU A 189 9.35 26.19 40.40
N ASN A 190 8.46 25.27 40.07
CA ASN A 190 8.71 24.34 38.98
C ASN A 190 8.41 25.00 37.63
N ILE A 191 9.25 24.75 36.64
CA ILE A 191 9.02 25.23 35.29
C ILE A 191 7.83 24.49 34.70
N PRO A 192 6.76 25.18 34.26
CA PRO A 192 5.70 24.53 33.49
C PRO A 192 6.15 24.29 32.05
N TYR A 193 5.84 23.10 31.53
CA TYR A 193 6.17 22.72 30.17
C TYR A 193 4.91 22.41 29.36
N LYS A 194 4.93 22.75 28.07
CA LYS A 194 3.93 22.32 27.10
C LYS A 194 4.06 20.84 26.78
N ALA A 195 3.04 20.25 26.14
CA ALA A 195 3.03 18.84 25.78
C ALA A 195 4.23 18.41 24.90
N ASN A 196 4.79 19.32 24.12
CA ASN A 196 5.99 19.10 23.29
C ASN A 196 7.32 19.27 24.05
N GLY A 197 7.27 19.55 25.35
CA GLY A 197 8.43 19.71 26.21
C GLY A 197 9.07 21.12 26.20
N ASP A 198 8.52 22.06 25.46
CA ASP A 198 8.92 23.46 25.51
C ASP A 198 8.42 24.13 26.80
N ILE A 199 9.14 25.15 27.26
CA ILE A 199 8.71 25.94 28.43
C ILE A 199 7.42 26.67 28.06
N ASP A 200 6.40 26.56 28.90
CA ASP A 200 5.20 27.37 28.83
C ASP A 200 5.45 28.71 29.54
N PHE A 201 5.94 29.70 28.80
CA PHE A 201 6.28 30.99 29.37
C PHE A 201 5.08 31.78 29.91
N ASP A 202 3.89 31.54 29.36
CA ASP A 202 2.69 32.21 29.83
C ASP A 202 2.25 31.63 31.18
N ALA A 203 2.26 30.31 31.33
CA ALA A 203 2.03 29.62 32.58
C ALA A 203 3.13 29.94 33.60
N LEU A 204 4.41 30.03 33.19
CA LEU A 204 5.52 30.40 34.05
C LEU A 204 5.37 31.84 34.58
N ARG A 205 5.05 32.79 33.70
CA ARG A 205 4.75 34.18 34.11
C ARG A 205 3.61 34.23 35.11
N ALA A 206 2.51 33.54 34.82
CA ALA A 206 1.35 33.47 35.72
C ALA A 206 1.74 32.89 37.10
N ALA A 207 2.55 31.83 37.14
CA ALA A 207 3.02 31.22 38.38
C ALA A 207 3.92 32.17 39.20
N ILE A 208 4.82 32.92 38.53
CA ILE A 208 5.69 33.92 39.17
C ILE A 208 4.81 35.07 39.75
N VAL A 209 3.89 35.60 38.96
CA VAL A 209 3.01 36.68 39.39
C VAL A 209 2.13 36.24 40.58
N ALA A 210 1.53 35.07 40.51
CA ALA A 210 0.70 34.53 41.60
C ALA A 210 1.49 34.36 42.93
N ALA A 211 2.77 34.00 42.83
CA ALA A 211 3.63 33.82 43.99
C ALA A 211 4.11 35.14 44.62
N VAL A 212 4.28 36.20 43.80
CA VAL A 212 4.86 37.48 44.22
C VAL A 212 3.80 38.58 44.42
N LEU A 213 2.81 38.60 43.54
CA LEU A 213 1.73 39.60 43.47
C LEU A 213 0.37 38.90 43.37
N PRO A 214 -0.09 38.19 44.41
CA PRO A 214 -1.26 37.29 44.33
C PRO A 214 -2.55 37.98 43.91
N ASP A 215 -2.67 39.27 44.11
CA ASP A 215 -3.88 40.06 43.79
C ASP A 215 -3.80 40.70 42.38
N ALA A 216 -2.68 40.55 41.68
CA ALA A 216 -2.48 41.12 40.35
C ALA A 216 -2.93 40.18 39.24
N ASP A 217 -3.55 40.76 38.19
CA ASP A 217 -3.79 40.00 36.95
C ASP A 217 -2.46 39.73 36.23
N ALA A 218 -2.13 38.46 36.08
CA ALA A 218 -0.90 38.02 35.43
C ALA A 218 -0.73 38.56 34.01
N ALA A 219 -1.83 38.81 33.28
CA ALA A 219 -1.77 39.37 31.93
C ALA A 219 -1.33 40.85 31.92
N SER A 220 -1.52 41.58 33.02
CA SER A 220 -1.16 42.99 33.15
C SER A 220 0.24 43.22 33.75
N VAL A 221 0.94 42.15 34.18
CA VAL A 221 2.25 42.23 34.82
C VAL A 221 3.33 41.81 33.86
N THR A 222 4.31 42.70 33.62
CA THR A 222 5.53 42.37 32.90
C THR A 222 6.53 41.70 33.82
N VAL A 223 7.05 40.52 33.45
CA VAL A 223 8.08 39.80 34.19
C VAL A 223 9.35 39.70 33.34
N THR A 224 10.48 40.19 33.87
CA THR A 224 11.76 40.20 33.20
C THR A 224 12.85 39.59 34.06
N GLN A 225 13.86 38.93 33.44
CA GLN A 225 15.07 38.44 34.11
C GLN A 225 16.20 39.43 34.03
N GLN A 226 17.05 39.48 35.06
CA GLN A 226 18.22 40.32 35.11
C GLN A 226 19.36 39.74 34.29
N HIS A 227 20.01 40.58 33.47
CA HIS A 227 21.27 40.27 32.85
C HIS A 227 22.29 41.34 33.19
N LYS A 228 23.36 40.97 33.92
CA LYS A 228 24.45 41.88 34.30
C LYS A 228 25.42 41.98 33.12
N GLY A 229 25.40 43.07 32.39
CA GLY A 229 26.41 43.43 31.43
C GLY A 229 27.65 44.07 32.05
N LEU A 230 28.70 44.34 31.27
CA LEU A 230 29.93 44.92 31.78
C LEU A 230 29.78 46.35 32.35
N ILE A 231 28.82 47.12 31.84
CA ILE A 231 28.66 48.53 32.14
C ILE A 231 27.32 48.80 32.86
N LYS A 232 26.26 48.05 32.54
CA LYS A 232 24.93 48.23 33.11
C LYS A 232 24.16 46.93 33.16
N THR A 233 23.14 46.89 34.04
CA THR A 233 22.20 45.82 34.15
C THR A 233 21.06 45.98 33.14
N TYR A 234 20.67 44.91 32.48
CA TYR A 234 19.56 44.84 31.55
C TYR A 234 18.46 43.97 32.16
N TRP A 235 17.23 44.30 31.80
CA TRP A 235 16.03 43.48 32.11
C TRP A 235 15.48 42.92 30.82
N VAL A 236 15.44 41.61 30.68
CA VAL A 236 15.13 40.90 29.44
C VAL A 236 13.95 39.98 29.69
N ASP A 237 13.10 39.79 28.68
CA ASP A 237 11.94 38.88 28.76
C ASP A 237 12.36 37.46 29.18
N LEU A 238 11.44 36.72 29.78
CA LEU A 238 11.67 35.30 30.17
C LEU A 238 12.04 34.41 28.99
N LYS A 239 11.55 34.73 27.78
CA LYS A 239 11.90 34.04 26.51
C LYS A 239 13.31 34.38 26.04
N GLY A 240 14.02 35.26 26.72
CA GLY A 240 15.30 35.79 26.29
C GLY A 240 15.13 36.96 25.33
N GLY A 241 16.27 37.50 24.84
CA GLY A 241 16.27 38.66 23.95
C GLY A 241 17.64 39.29 23.86
N TRP A 242 17.69 40.52 23.36
CA TRP A 242 18.95 41.29 23.25
C TRP A 242 19.14 42.23 24.42
N ALA A 243 20.26 42.14 25.08
CA ALA A 243 20.74 43.05 26.11
C ALA A 243 21.94 43.86 25.55
N GLY A 244 21.65 44.94 24.89
CA GLY A 244 22.67 45.66 24.11
C GLY A 244 23.15 44.79 22.94
N ALA A 245 24.46 44.48 22.89
CA ALA A 245 25.06 43.61 21.88
C ALA A 245 25.04 42.11 22.24
N THR A 246 24.56 41.74 23.44
CA THR A 246 24.59 40.36 23.94
C THR A 246 23.20 39.73 23.81
N LYS A 247 23.13 38.54 23.19
CA LYS A 247 21.90 37.73 23.18
C LYS A 247 21.77 36.95 24.48
N VAL A 248 20.73 37.21 25.23
CA VAL A 248 20.39 36.51 26.48
C VAL A 248 19.49 35.34 26.16
N SER A 249 19.78 34.17 26.71
CA SER A 249 18.95 32.98 26.54
C SER A 249 17.66 33.09 27.32
N ALA A 250 16.66 32.32 26.91
CA ALA A 250 15.46 32.10 27.73
C ALA A 250 15.83 31.50 29.07
N VAL A 251 14.99 31.73 30.11
CA VAL A 251 15.17 31.09 31.40
C VAL A 251 15.10 29.57 31.28
N SER A 252 15.83 28.90 32.15
CA SER A 252 15.87 27.45 32.34
C SER A 252 15.93 27.12 33.84
N ALA A 253 16.21 25.89 34.21
CA ALA A 253 16.45 25.59 35.63
C ALA A 253 17.66 26.39 36.14
N GLY A 254 17.48 27.11 37.24
CA GLY A 254 18.47 28.02 37.79
C GLY A 254 17.84 29.09 38.68
N THR A 255 18.68 29.96 39.23
CA THR A 255 18.23 31.06 40.09
C THR A 255 18.39 32.38 39.33
N TYR A 256 17.37 33.19 39.33
CA TYR A 256 17.28 34.44 38.57
C TYR A 256 16.81 35.59 39.49
N GLU A 257 17.42 36.72 39.38
CA GLU A 257 16.86 37.97 39.85
C GLU A 257 15.82 38.43 38.82
N MET A 258 14.60 38.62 39.26
CA MET A 258 13.48 38.98 38.38
C MET A 258 12.87 40.30 38.82
N LYS A 259 12.39 41.06 37.84
CA LYS A 259 11.62 42.29 38.05
C LYS A 259 10.21 42.09 37.50
N LEU A 260 9.24 42.36 38.36
CA LEU A 260 7.81 42.40 38.03
C LEU A 260 7.39 43.86 37.97
N THR A 261 6.83 44.29 36.83
CA THR A 261 6.29 45.65 36.71
C THR A 261 4.76 45.58 36.60
N ALA A 262 4.06 46.14 37.59
CA ALA A 262 2.61 46.21 37.65
C ALA A 262 2.17 47.66 37.88
N ASN A 263 1.32 48.19 37.03
CA ASN A 263 0.81 49.58 37.13
C ASN A 263 1.93 50.64 37.34
N GLY A 264 3.09 50.44 36.69
CA GLY A 264 4.25 51.33 36.79
C GLY A 264 5.09 51.16 38.05
N THR A 265 4.79 50.19 38.92
CA THR A 265 5.56 49.87 40.11
C THR A 265 6.38 48.63 39.90
N ASP A 266 7.71 48.70 40.16
CA ASP A 266 8.64 47.59 40.04
C ASP A 266 8.78 46.84 41.36
N THR A 267 8.66 45.53 41.34
CA THR A 267 8.92 44.61 42.47
C THR A 267 10.07 43.69 42.07
N PHE A 268 11.10 43.54 42.89
CA PHE A 268 12.23 42.67 42.66
C PHE A 268 12.13 41.41 43.53
N VAL A 269 12.47 40.26 42.95
CA VAL A 269 12.37 38.95 43.60
C VAL A 269 13.46 38.02 43.09
N THR A 270 14.01 37.18 43.95
CA THR A 270 14.87 36.06 43.54
C THR A 270 14.01 34.83 43.28
N VAL A 271 14.02 34.31 42.05
CA VAL A 271 13.22 33.13 41.66
C VAL A 271 14.17 31.96 41.32
N THR A 272 14.00 30.87 42.06
CA THR A 272 14.66 29.60 41.75
C THR A 272 13.72 28.72 40.95
N LEU A 273 14.05 28.50 39.68
CA LEU A 273 13.32 27.65 38.78
C LEU A 273 13.88 26.22 38.80
N LYS A 274 13.03 25.24 38.99
CA LYS A 274 13.38 23.82 39.03
C LYS A 274 12.76 23.09 37.84
N ASP A 275 13.55 22.27 37.20
CA ASP A 275 13.03 21.28 36.26
C ASP A 275 12.62 20.03 37.04
N ALA A 276 11.32 19.78 37.13
CA ALA A 276 10.75 18.66 37.86
C ALA A 276 10.51 17.43 36.99
N ARG A 277 10.86 17.48 35.70
CA ARG A 277 10.64 16.36 34.79
C ARG A 277 11.48 15.16 35.18
N THR A 278 10.90 13.98 35.00
CA THR A 278 11.62 12.71 35.19
C THR A 278 12.47 12.38 33.97
N GLN A 279 13.70 11.90 34.17
CA GLN A 279 14.50 11.39 33.07
C GLN A 279 13.85 10.10 32.55
N ALA A 280 13.39 10.09 31.29
CA ALA A 280 12.87 8.89 30.66
C ALA A 280 14.00 7.85 30.50
N LYS A 281 13.66 6.61 30.76
CA LYS A 281 14.47 5.44 30.49
C LYS A 281 13.55 4.33 30.01
N ILE A 282 13.91 3.68 28.91
CA ILE A 282 13.19 2.52 28.38
C ILE A 282 14.12 1.32 28.43
N VAL A 283 13.60 0.19 28.86
CA VAL A 283 14.29 -1.10 28.85
C VAL A 283 13.40 -2.09 28.12
N LEU A 284 13.97 -2.80 27.15
CA LEU A 284 13.31 -3.84 26.39
C LEU A 284 13.74 -5.23 26.89
N LYS A 285 12.78 -6.16 26.91
CA LYS A 285 13.01 -7.57 27.25
C LYS A 285 13.54 -8.29 26.01
N GLU A 286 14.37 -9.30 26.22
CA GLU A 286 14.86 -10.19 25.17
C GLU A 286 13.96 -11.42 24.99
N GLY A 287 14.02 -12.03 23.79
CA GLY A 287 13.33 -13.29 23.49
C GLY A 287 11.80 -13.20 23.50
N VAL A 288 11.24 -12.03 23.24
CA VAL A 288 9.80 -11.83 23.25
C VAL A 288 9.20 -12.31 21.93
N SER A 289 8.10 -13.06 22.03
CA SER A 289 7.27 -13.47 20.90
C SER A 289 5.85 -12.92 21.05
N LEU A 290 5.32 -12.40 19.96
CA LEU A 290 3.95 -11.88 19.82
C LEU A 290 3.24 -12.61 18.69
N THR A 291 1.93 -12.60 18.68
CA THR A 291 1.14 -13.10 17.55
C THR A 291 0.73 -11.92 16.66
N TYR A 292 0.90 -12.06 15.37
CA TYR A 292 0.49 -11.03 14.41
C TYR A 292 -0.99 -10.66 14.56
N THR A 293 -1.26 -9.38 14.46
CA THR A 293 -2.61 -8.84 14.28
C THR A 293 -2.57 -7.72 13.25
N LYS A 294 -3.58 -7.65 12.39
CA LYS A 294 -3.76 -6.59 11.40
C LYS A 294 -4.00 -5.22 12.06
N ASP A 295 -4.62 -5.23 13.25
CA ASP A 295 -4.86 -4.01 14.01
C ASP A 295 -3.54 -3.48 14.59
N ALA A 296 -3.08 -2.37 14.03
CA ALA A 296 -1.84 -1.71 14.45
C ALA A 296 -1.89 -1.24 15.92
N ALA A 297 -3.03 -0.79 16.41
CA ALA A 297 -3.20 -0.38 17.81
C ALA A 297 -3.11 -1.58 18.76
N ALA A 298 -3.73 -2.71 18.39
CA ALA A 298 -3.61 -3.95 19.14
C ALA A 298 -2.18 -4.49 19.11
N MET A 299 -1.47 -4.40 17.97
CA MET A 299 -0.06 -4.78 17.88
C MET A 299 0.81 -3.91 18.78
N ARG A 300 0.62 -2.58 18.73
CA ARG A 300 1.30 -1.64 19.63
C ARG A 300 1.08 -1.97 21.10
N THR A 301 -0.16 -2.27 21.46
CA THR A 301 -0.50 -2.69 22.82
C THR A 301 0.23 -3.96 23.24
N GLN A 302 0.26 -4.99 22.39
CA GLN A 302 1.01 -6.22 22.65
C GLN A 302 2.52 -5.94 22.85
N ILE A 303 3.12 -5.06 22.02
CA ILE A 303 4.53 -4.68 22.13
C ILE A 303 4.78 -3.98 23.47
N LEU A 304 3.97 -2.99 23.82
CA LEU A 304 4.10 -2.28 25.10
C LEU A 304 3.98 -3.23 26.29
N ASP A 305 3.00 -4.12 26.29
CA ASP A 305 2.76 -5.01 27.42
C ASP A 305 3.83 -6.09 27.60
N LYS A 306 4.34 -6.64 26.49
CA LYS A 306 5.22 -7.80 26.54
C LYS A 306 6.69 -7.46 26.37
N LEU A 307 7.03 -6.52 25.46
CA LEU A 307 8.40 -6.18 25.14
C LEU A 307 9.03 -5.20 26.12
N VAL A 308 8.28 -4.22 26.62
CA VAL A 308 8.82 -3.24 27.57
C VAL A 308 8.97 -3.87 28.95
N ASP A 309 10.15 -3.72 29.55
CA ASP A 309 10.36 -4.09 30.95
C ASP A 309 9.92 -2.95 31.89
N TRP A 310 8.68 -3.03 32.32
CA TRP A 310 8.09 -2.02 33.19
C TRP A 310 8.71 -1.95 34.59
N SER A 311 9.49 -2.95 35.00
CA SER A 311 10.19 -2.92 36.28
C SER A 311 11.45 -2.04 36.26
N GLN A 312 11.99 -1.77 35.06
CA GLN A 312 13.21 -0.99 34.84
C GLN A 312 12.97 0.27 34.00
N THR A 313 11.79 0.46 33.44
CA THR A 313 11.38 1.62 32.64
C THR A 313 10.81 2.70 33.57
N THR A 314 11.27 3.95 33.43
CA THR A 314 10.82 5.07 34.30
C THR A 314 9.58 5.77 33.76
N VAL A 315 9.25 5.57 32.48
CA VAL A 315 8.06 6.15 31.85
C VAL A 315 6.81 5.35 32.25
N SER A 316 5.71 6.03 32.59
CA SER A 316 4.45 5.34 32.93
C SER A 316 3.86 4.64 31.68
N LYS A 317 3.03 3.61 31.91
CA LYS A 317 2.36 2.91 30.80
C LYS A 317 1.45 3.82 29.99
N GLU A 318 0.76 4.73 30.66
CA GLU A 318 -0.14 5.70 30.06
C GLU A 318 0.62 6.70 29.18
N ALA A 319 1.75 7.23 29.69
CA ALA A 319 2.61 8.12 28.92
C ALA A 319 3.23 7.39 27.71
N ALA A 320 3.67 6.15 27.89
CA ALA A 320 4.24 5.33 26.84
C ALA A 320 3.20 5.01 25.74
N ALA A 321 1.98 4.65 26.12
CA ALA A 321 0.89 4.41 25.17
C ALA A 321 0.63 5.63 24.27
N LYS A 322 0.71 6.83 24.86
CA LYS A 322 0.45 8.10 24.18
C LYS A 322 1.62 8.58 23.33
N SER A 323 2.85 8.47 23.79
CA SER A 323 3.98 9.24 23.25
C SER A 323 5.23 8.42 22.92
N MET A 324 5.33 7.15 23.32
CA MET A 324 6.49 6.31 22.99
C MET A 324 6.55 6.08 21.48
N VAL A 325 7.69 6.36 20.87
CA VAL A 325 7.97 6.05 19.47
C VAL A 325 8.55 4.65 19.40
N ILE A 326 7.89 3.77 18.64
CA ILE A 326 8.34 2.39 18.45
C ILE A 326 8.54 2.17 16.96
N GLU A 327 9.72 1.70 16.58
CA GLU A 327 10.11 1.51 15.20
C GLU A 327 10.70 0.13 15.01
N TYR A 328 10.56 -0.42 13.80
CA TYR A 328 11.19 -1.67 13.40
C TYR A 328 12.09 -1.45 12.19
N LYS A 329 13.14 -2.26 12.08
CA LYS A 329 14.14 -2.12 11.03
C LYS A 329 13.79 -3.02 9.85
N THR A 330 13.56 -2.42 8.70
CA THR A 330 13.21 -3.15 7.47
C THR A 330 13.66 -2.38 6.23
N LYS A 331 13.52 -3.03 5.07
CA LYS A 331 13.69 -2.37 3.77
C LYS A 331 12.37 -1.76 3.37
N GLY A 332 12.37 -0.46 3.09
CA GLY A 332 11.24 0.22 2.46
C GLY A 332 11.32 0.15 0.93
N TYR A 333 10.29 0.59 0.26
CA TYR A 333 10.23 0.69 -1.19
C TYR A 333 9.83 2.10 -1.61
N LEU A 334 10.29 2.49 -2.79
CA LEU A 334 9.98 3.78 -3.39
C LEU A 334 8.72 3.64 -4.24
N SER A 335 7.62 4.26 -3.82
CA SER A 335 6.30 4.08 -4.44
C SER A 335 6.12 4.72 -5.82
N ASN A 336 7.08 5.54 -6.29
CA ASN A 336 6.88 6.43 -7.44
C ASN A 336 7.76 6.16 -8.66
N THR A 337 8.44 5.02 -8.77
CA THR A 337 9.26 4.72 -9.95
C THR A 337 8.86 3.41 -10.59
N SER A 338 8.91 3.36 -11.91
CA SER A 338 8.77 2.14 -12.71
C SER A 338 9.82 1.06 -12.41
N THR A 339 10.77 1.37 -11.52
CA THR A 339 11.74 0.45 -10.97
C THR A 339 11.58 0.47 -9.45
N ASN A 340 10.93 -0.54 -8.90
CA ASN A 340 10.81 -0.72 -7.45
C ASN A 340 12.21 -0.90 -6.82
N LYS A 341 12.84 0.21 -6.46
CA LYS A 341 14.09 0.16 -5.69
C LYS A 341 13.77 -0.07 -4.23
N LEU A 342 14.28 -1.17 -3.69
CA LEU A 342 14.33 -1.37 -2.25
C LEU A 342 15.32 -0.40 -1.63
N SER A 343 14.96 0.18 -0.49
CA SER A 343 15.88 0.97 0.33
C SER A 343 16.95 0.08 0.98
N PRO A 344 18.03 0.65 1.52
CA PRO A 344 18.75 0.00 2.60
C PRO A 344 17.79 -0.25 3.78
N GLU A 345 18.21 -1.06 4.75
CA GLU A 345 17.42 -1.21 5.98
C GLU A 345 17.34 0.11 6.74
N LEU A 346 16.12 0.58 6.94
CA LEU A 346 15.79 1.81 7.67
C LEU A 346 14.87 1.48 8.84
N TRP A 347 14.75 2.43 9.77
CA TRP A 347 13.81 2.36 10.87
C TRP A 347 12.47 2.97 10.45
N PHE A 348 11.41 2.19 10.52
CA PHE A 348 10.04 2.61 10.21
C PHE A 348 9.14 2.45 11.43
N PRO A 349 8.11 3.30 11.59
CA PRO A 349 7.09 3.09 12.61
C PRO A 349 6.50 1.68 12.53
N ILE A 350 6.17 1.08 13.67
CA ILE A 350 5.56 -0.26 13.68
C ILE A 350 4.19 -0.30 12.99
N GLU A 351 3.51 0.82 12.94
CA GLU A 351 2.26 1.01 12.21
C GLU A 351 2.45 1.07 10.69
N GLY A 352 3.69 1.14 10.24
CA GLY A 352 4.04 1.42 8.86
C GLY A 352 4.10 2.91 8.55
N GLY A 353 4.37 3.24 7.30
CA GLY A 353 4.44 4.63 6.87
C GLY A 353 5.71 4.94 6.09
N SER A 354 5.98 6.23 5.90
CA SER A 354 7.09 6.71 5.08
C SER A 354 8.21 7.28 5.95
N VAL A 355 9.44 6.95 5.57
CA VAL A 355 10.67 7.55 6.11
C VAL A 355 11.46 8.08 4.93
N THR A 356 11.66 9.40 4.89
CA THR A 356 12.17 10.10 3.70
C THR A 356 11.28 9.85 2.48
N ILE A 357 11.80 9.15 1.47
CA ILE A 357 11.11 8.81 0.22
C ILE A 357 10.67 7.32 0.17
N TYR A 358 10.96 6.57 1.20
CA TYR A 358 10.67 5.13 1.26
C TYR A 358 9.50 4.84 2.18
N THR A 359 8.66 3.93 1.77
CA THR A 359 7.50 3.48 2.54
C THR A 359 7.70 2.03 2.97
N ALA A 360 7.27 1.67 4.16
CA ALA A 360 7.18 0.29 4.62
C ALA A 360 5.77 0.00 5.16
N PRO A 361 5.30 -1.25 5.05
CA PRO A 361 4.04 -1.66 5.69
C PRO A 361 4.18 -1.62 7.22
N SER A 362 3.09 -1.85 7.94
CA SER A 362 3.14 -2.15 9.38
C SER A 362 3.96 -3.42 9.64
N ILE A 363 4.50 -3.54 10.87
CA ILE A 363 5.29 -4.70 11.27
C ILE A 363 4.48 -5.99 11.02
N GLY A 364 5.05 -6.91 10.24
CA GLY A 364 4.45 -8.19 9.91
C GLY A 364 5.06 -9.36 10.70
N ALA A 365 4.58 -10.59 10.41
CA ALA A 365 5.18 -11.80 10.98
C ALA A 365 6.63 -11.97 10.53
N GLY A 366 7.51 -12.33 11.45
CA GLY A 366 8.92 -12.55 11.21
C GLY A 366 9.69 -12.83 12.49
N GLU A 367 10.78 -13.57 12.36
CA GLU A 367 11.65 -13.91 13.48
C GLU A 367 12.75 -12.86 13.68
N ASN A 368 13.14 -12.64 14.94
CA ASN A 368 14.28 -11.80 15.31
C ASN A 368 14.30 -10.42 14.64
N GLN A 369 13.13 -9.81 14.47
CA GLN A 369 13.01 -8.49 13.89
C GLN A 369 13.63 -7.44 14.82
N LYS A 370 14.50 -6.60 14.28
CA LYS A 370 15.10 -5.51 15.05
C LYS A 370 14.05 -4.45 15.32
N ILE A 371 13.95 -4.06 16.58
CA ILE A 371 13.01 -3.06 17.06
C ILE A 371 13.74 -2.05 17.94
N ARG A 372 13.27 -0.82 17.96
CA ARG A 372 13.72 0.19 18.92
C ARG A 372 12.56 0.97 19.46
N ALA A 373 12.72 1.44 20.69
CA ALA A 373 11.75 2.29 21.36
C ALA A 373 12.45 3.51 21.95
N SER A 374 11.91 4.70 21.71
CA SER A 374 12.38 5.96 22.27
C SER A 374 11.23 6.74 22.87
N PHE A 375 11.54 7.68 23.74
CA PHE A 375 10.53 8.54 24.33
C PHE A 375 10.90 10.02 24.09
N PRO A 376 10.02 10.82 23.50
CA PRO A 376 10.28 12.23 23.26
C PRO A 376 10.25 13.02 24.57
N THR A 377 10.85 14.19 24.56
CA THR A 377 10.66 15.14 25.66
C THR A 377 9.21 15.61 25.70
N THR A 378 8.63 15.61 26.89
CA THR A 378 7.24 16.01 27.14
C THR A 378 7.15 16.95 28.33
N ALA A 379 5.94 17.31 28.75
CA ALA A 379 5.73 18.11 29.95
C ALA A 379 6.25 17.42 31.22
N ASP A 380 6.21 16.11 31.31
CA ASP A 380 6.52 15.33 32.51
C ASP A 380 7.88 14.62 32.44
N TYR A 381 8.46 14.48 31.26
CA TYR A 381 9.65 13.67 31.03
C TYR A 381 10.68 14.38 30.16
N HIS A 382 11.95 14.26 30.53
CA HIS A 382 13.05 14.41 29.58
C HIS A 382 13.06 13.18 28.67
N GLY A 383 13.21 13.40 27.37
CA GLY A 383 13.31 12.32 26.39
C GLY A 383 14.50 11.40 26.65
N CYS A 384 14.47 10.23 26.05
CA CYS A 384 15.61 9.31 26.04
C CYS A 384 15.91 8.81 24.62
N ASP A 385 17.17 8.44 24.42
CA ASP A 385 17.61 7.75 23.21
C ASP A 385 16.90 6.40 23.05
N ALA A 386 16.93 5.87 21.85
CA ALA A 386 16.25 4.63 21.52
C ALA A 386 16.95 3.43 22.20
N ALA A 387 16.17 2.65 22.96
CA ALA A 387 16.55 1.31 23.39
C ALA A 387 16.30 0.34 22.22
N GLU A 388 17.32 -0.41 21.83
CA GLU A 388 17.23 -1.42 20.75
C GLU A 388 17.05 -2.83 21.31
N GLY A 389 16.34 -3.68 20.57
CA GLY A 389 16.10 -5.07 20.91
C GLY A 389 15.66 -5.88 19.70
N THR A 390 15.25 -7.11 19.96
CA THR A 390 14.68 -8.00 18.95
C THR A 390 13.33 -8.52 19.39
N LEU A 391 12.46 -8.77 18.40
CA LEU A 391 11.10 -9.22 18.59
C LEU A 391 10.78 -10.29 17.55
N THR A 392 10.18 -11.40 17.95
CA THR A 392 9.55 -12.37 17.04
C THR A 392 8.05 -12.09 16.96
N VAL A 393 7.53 -11.96 15.75
CA VAL A 393 6.09 -11.89 15.51
C VAL A 393 5.68 -13.18 14.83
N ASP A 394 4.99 -14.05 15.55
CA ASP A 394 4.47 -15.31 15.06
C ASP A 394 3.30 -15.08 14.11
N LYS A 395 3.18 -15.95 13.11
CA LYS A 395 2.04 -15.90 12.18
C LYS A 395 0.74 -16.17 12.93
N ALA A 396 -0.29 -15.38 12.61
CA ALA A 396 -1.64 -15.66 13.05
C ALA A 396 -2.28 -16.81 12.25
N ASN A 397 -3.39 -17.34 12.72
CA ASN A 397 -4.14 -18.36 12.00
C ASN A 397 -5.32 -17.74 11.24
N VAL A 398 -5.62 -18.30 10.06
CA VAL A 398 -6.80 -17.93 9.29
C VAL A 398 -7.69 -19.16 9.08
N ARG A 399 -9.00 -18.95 9.22
CA ARG A 399 -10.04 -19.95 8.84
C ARG A 399 -10.59 -19.60 7.48
N VAL A 400 -10.63 -20.59 6.58
CA VAL A 400 -11.20 -20.44 5.24
C VAL A 400 -12.51 -21.22 5.19
N LYS A 401 -13.57 -20.56 4.76
CA LYS A 401 -14.87 -21.18 4.53
C LYS A 401 -15.20 -21.08 3.04
N VAL A 402 -15.47 -22.21 2.42
CA VAL A 402 -15.98 -22.29 1.06
C VAL A 402 -17.46 -22.64 1.12
N GLN A 403 -18.30 -21.74 0.63
CA GLN A 403 -19.74 -21.97 0.55
C GLN A 403 -20.06 -22.77 -0.70
N ALA A 404 -21.08 -23.65 -0.62
CA ALA A 404 -21.58 -24.33 -1.80
C ALA A 404 -22.17 -23.31 -2.78
N ALA A 405 -21.79 -23.41 -4.04
CA ALA A 405 -22.23 -22.50 -5.09
C ALA A 405 -22.71 -23.28 -6.32
N ALA A 406 -23.59 -22.66 -7.11
CA ALA A 406 -24.05 -23.19 -8.37
C ALA A 406 -24.10 -22.06 -9.41
N ILE A 407 -23.45 -22.27 -10.56
CA ILE A 407 -23.40 -21.35 -11.69
C ILE A 407 -23.82 -22.07 -12.97
N SER A 408 -24.11 -21.34 -14.03
CA SER A 408 -24.29 -21.90 -15.37
C SER A 408 -22.92 -22.02 -16.08
N ALA A 409 -22.81 -22.95 -17.00
CA ALA A 409 -21.57 -23.09 -17.81
C ALA A 409 -21.25 -21.77 -18.52
N GLY A 410 -20.00 -21.33 -18.45
CA GLY A 410 -19.55 -20.04 -19.00
C GLY A 410 -19.74 -18.84 -18.09
N GLU A 411 -20.48 -18.98 -16.96
CA GLU A 411 -20.49 -17.94 -15.93
C GLU A 411 -19.24 -18.00 -15.06
N THR A 412 -18.79 -16.84 -14.63
CA THR A 412 -17.67 -16.68 -13.69
C THR A 412 -18.19 -16.33 -12.31
N LEU A 413 -17.65 -17.01 -11.29
CA LEU A 413 -17.93 -16.71 -9.90
C LEU A 413 -16.73 -16.03 -9.28
N THR A 414 -16.90 -14.84 -8.74
CA THR A 414 -15.81 -14.15 -8.04
C THR A 414 -15.48 -14.85 -6.73
N THR A 415 -14.22 -14.79 -6.30
CA THR A 415 -13.76 -15.44 -5.07
C THR A 415 -14.59 -15.03 -3.86
N GLN A 416 -14.90 -13.73 -3.73
CA GLN A 416 -15.63 -13.15 -2.61
C GLN A 416 -17.07 -13.68 -2.49
N GLN A 417 -17.67 -14.18 -3.58
CA GLN A 417 -19.03 -14.70 -3.55
C GLN A 417 -19.17 -16.03 -2.80
N TYR A 418 -18.09 -16.82 -2.69
CA TYR A 418 -18.19 -18.14 -2.08
C TYR A 418 -17.02 -18.54 -1.18
N VAL A 419 -15.92 -17.77 -1.15
CA VAL A 419 -14.79 -17.99 -0.25
C VAL A 419 -14.71 -16.84 0.73
N THR A 420 -14.77 -17.14 2.02
CA THR A 420 -14.62 -16.16 3.09
C THR A 420 -13.50 -16.58 4.03
N THR A 421 -12.82 -15.60 4.61
CA THR A 421 -11.73 -15.78 5.57
C THR A 421 -12.09 -15.15 6.91
N ASN A 422 -11.58 -15.73 8.00
CA ASN A 422 -11.67 -15.14 9.33
C ASN A 422 -10.32 -15.28 10.04
N PRO A 423 -9.63 -14.18 10.38
CA PRO A 423 -10.07 -12.79 10.18
C PRO A 423 -10.15 -12.38 8.70
N GLU A 424 -10.93 -11.33 8.45
CA GLU A 424 -10.97 -10.68 7.14
C GLU A 424 -9.68 -9.89 6.93
N ASP A 425 -8.95 -10.23 5.87
CA ASP A 425 -7.73 -9.55 5.45
C ASP A 425 -7.52 -9.78 3.94
N THR A 426 -6.48 -9.17 3.38
CA THR A 426 -6.10 -9.42 1.99
C THR A 426 -5.35 -10.75 1.89
N PHE A 427 -5.96 -11.75 1.29
CA PHE A 427 -5.35 -13.05 1.06
C PHE A 427 -5.26 -13.33 -0.43
N ALA A 428 -4.11 -13.88 -0.83
CA ALA A 428 -3.99 -14.54 -2.13
C ALA A 428 -4.67 -15.91 -2.05
N ILE A 429 -5.75 -16.11 -2.81
CA ILE A 429 -6.55 -17.34 -2.77
C ILE A 429 -6.21 -18.23 -3.95
N PHE A 430 -5.58 -19.37 -3.67
CA PHE A 430 -5.42 -20.47 -4.62
C PHE A 430 -6.64 -21.39 -4.55
N LYS A 431 -7.06 -21.89 -5.69
CA LYS A 431 -8.19 -22.85 -5.73
C LYS A 431 -7.85 -24.03 -6.61
N VAL A 432 -8.17 -25.22 -6.11
CA VAL A 432 -8.12 -26.46 -6.86
C VAL A 432 -9.55 -26.98 -6.96
N TYR A 433 -10.01 -27.20 -8.16
CA TYR A 433 -11.31 -27.81 -8.42
C TYR A 433 -11.05 -29.21 -8.99
N SER A 434 -11.46 -30.22 -8.26
CA SER A 434 -11.40 -31.61 -8.73
C SER A 434 -12.82 -32.14 -8.87
N GLY A 435 -13.15 -32.68 -10.02
CA GLY A 435 -14.52 -33.09 -10.23
C GLY A 435 -14.76 -33.96 -11.44
N VAL A 436 -16.01 -34.19 -11.72
CA VAL A 436 -16.49 -34.98 -12.84
C VAL A 436 -17.41 -34.10 -13.68
N THR A 437 -17.14 -34.05 -14.97
CA THR A 437 -18.00 -33.36 -15.94
C THR A 437 -19.28 -34.11 -16.15
N SER A 438 -20.28 -33.47 -16.75
CA SER A 438 -21.50 -34.06 -17.19
C SER A 438 -21.31 -35.27 -18.13
N GLY A 439 -20.15 -35.39 -18.76
CA GLY A 439 -19.71 -36.54 -19.56
C GLY A 439 -18.99 -37.64 -18.79
N LEU A 440 -19.04 -37.62 -17.46
CA LEU A 440 -18.41 -38.60 -16.58
C LEU A 440 -16.85 -38.63 -16.70
N SER A 441 -16.24 -37.61 -17.27
CA SER A 441 -14.80 -37.50 -17.34
C SER A 441 -14.27 -36.72 -16.16
N GLY A 442 -13.19 -37.21 -15.53
CA GLY A 442 -12.48 -36.49 -14.49
C GLY A 442 -11.80 -35.24 -15.06
N ILE A 443 -11.84 -34.16 -14.31
CA ILE A 443 -11.20 -32.91 -14.66
C ILE A 443 -10.69 -32.20 -13.41
N VAL A 444 -9.54 -31.54 -13.54
CA VAL A 444 -8.94 -30.72 -12.47
C VAL A 444 -8.67 -29.33 -13.03
N TYR A 445 -9.13 -28.33 -12.30
CA TYR A 445 -8.76 -26.94 -12.56
C TYR A 445 -7.90 -26.40 -11.43
N VAL A 446 -6.93 -25.58 -11.77
CA VAL A 446 -6.10 -24.83 -10.81
C VAL A 446 -6.29 -23.35 -11.11
N GLN A 447 -6.82 -22.63 -10.16
CA GLN A 447 -6.99 -21.18 -10.27
C GLN A 447 -5.98 -20.50 -9.34
N LEU A 448 -5.10 -19.71 -9.94
CA LEU A 448 -4.15 -18.87 -9.23
C LEU A 448 -4.86 -17.62 -8.67
N PRO A 449 -4.31 -16.98 -7.63
CA PRO A 449 -4.81 -15.72 -7.11
C PRO A 449 -4.89 -14.64 -8.20
N GLU A 450 -5.91 -13.78 -8.14
CA GLU A 450 -6.11 -12.70 -9.10
C GLU A 450 -4.91 -11.75 -9.15
N SER A 451 -4.26 -11.51 -7.99
CA SER A 451 -3.03 -10.72 -7.90
C SER A 451 -1.88 -11.27 -8.76
N MET A 452 -1.90 -12.56 -9.09
CA MET A 452 -0.86 -13.22 -9.91
C MET A 452 -1.21 -13.27 -11.40
N VAL A 453 -2.49 -13.16 -11.76
CA VAL A 453 -2.99 -13.31 -13.14
C VAL A 453 -3.79 -12.11 -13.63
N SER A 454 -3.76 -11.00 -12.92
CA SER A 454 -4.42 -9.77 -13.35
C SER A 454 -3.85 -9.28 -14.69
N GLU A 455 -4.67 -8.59 -15.48
CA GLU A 455 -4.25 -8.04 -16.77
C GLU A 455 -3.00 -7.15 -16.63
N THR A 456 -2.91 -6.40 -15.54
CA THR A 456 -1.74 -5.59 -15.22
C THR A 456 -0.51 -6.46 -14.91
N ALA A 457 -0.68 -7.53 -14.15
CA ALA A 457 0.39 -8.49 -13.86
C ALA A 457 0.86 -9.18 -15.15
N LEU A 458 -0.06 -9.63 -15.98
CA LEU A 458 0.25 -10.28 -17.26
C LEU A 458 0.95 -9.33 -18.25
N LYS A 459 0.52 -8.06 -18.35
CA LYS A 459 1.20 -7.05 -19.19
C LYS A 459 2.66 -6.82 -18.80
N VAL A 460 2.97 -6.92 -17.52
CA VAL A 460 4.34 -6.78 -17.00
C VAL A 460 5.13 -8.07 -17.19
N LEU A 461 4.47 -9.22 -17.04
CA LEU A 461 5.11 -10.53 -17.08
C LEU A 461 5.35 -11.04 -18.48
N ASP A 462 4.43 -10.83 -19.41
CA ASP A 462 4.51 -11.34 -20.77
C ASP A 462 5.79 -10.90 -21.51
N PRO A 463 6.23 -9.63 -21.48
CA PRO A 463 7.48 -9.21 -22.12
C PRO A 463 8.73 -9.91 -21.55
N ILE A 464 8.68 -10.31 -20.29
CA ILE A 464 9.79 -10.95 -19.57
C ILE A 464 9.75 -12.47 -19.79
N VAL A 465 8.56 -13.05 -19.74
CA VAL A 465 8.32 -14.49 -19.89
C VAL A 465 8.51 -14.96 -21.33
N LYS A 466 8.02 -14.17 -22.29
CA LYS A 466 8.04 -14.52 -23.72
C LYS A 466 9.45 -14.77 -24.29
N PRO A 467 10.50 -13.97 -24.02
CA PRO A 467 11.85 -14.28 -24.45
C PRO A 467 12.42 -15.58 -23.85
N ILE A 468 12.02 -15.93 -22.63
CA ILE A 468 12.52 -17.10 -21.90
C ILE A 468 11.80 -18.37 -22.36
N LEU A 469 10.46 -18.29 -22.55
CA LEU A 469 9.61 -19.45 -22.83
C LEU A 469 9.24 -19.59 -24.30
N GLY A 470 9.49 -18.56 -25.11
CA GLY A 470 9.05 -18.49 -26.52
C GLY A 470 7.56 -18.19 -26.68
N LYS A 471 6.82 -17.96 -25.58
CA LYS A 471 5.37 -17.68 -25.55
C LYS A 471 5.00 -16.85 -24.32
N THR A 472 3.84 -16.21 -24.36
CA THR A 472 3.30 -15.45 -23.23
C THR A 472 2.95 -16.38 -22.08
N LEU A 473 2.77 -15.81 -20.90
CA LEU A 473 2.29 -16.55 -19.73
C LEU A 473 0.90 -17.16 -19.98
N THR A 474 0.01 -16.40 -20.59
CA THR A 474 -1.35 -16.84 -20.93
C THR A 474 -1.32 -18.07 -21.87
N GLU A 475 -0.51 -18.03 -22.93
CA GLU A 475 -0.32 -19.17 -23.84
C GLU A 475 0.27 -20.38 -23.10
N ALA A 476 1.19 -20.15 -22.17
CA ALA A 476 1.82 -21.21 -21.40
C ALA A 476 0.84 -21.88 -20.42
N LEU A 477 -0.07 -21.12 -19.80
CA LEU A 477 -1.12 -21.64 -18.93
C LEU A 477 -2.19 -22.43 -19.70
N GLN A 478 -2.36 -22.18 -21.00
CA GLN A 478 -3.29 -22.92 -21.87
C GLN A 478 -2.74 -24.27 -22.38
N ASP A 479 -1.43 -24.50 -22.29
CA ASP A 479 -0.76 -25.68 -22.89
C ASP A 479 -1.08 -27.02 -22.20
N GLY A 480 -1.89 -27.05 -21.16
CA GLY A 480 -2.34 -28.23 -20.44
C GLY A 480 -1.25 -29.27 -20.12
N THR A 481 -1.14 -29.66 -18.86
CA THR A 481 -0.31 -30.80 -18.43
C THR A 481 -1.23 -31.77 -17.66
N THR A 482 -0.83 -33.01 -17.47
CA THR A 482 -1.60 -33.92 -16.63
C THR A 482 -1.29 -33.71 -15.15
N VAL A 483 -2.20 -34.11 -14.27
CA VAL A 483 -2.02 -34.03 -12.82
C VAL A 483 -0.76 -34.79 -12.39
N GLY A 484 -0.53 -36.00 -12.96
CA GLY A 484 0.65 -36.80 -12.66
C GLY A 484 1.96 -36.12 -13.06
N GLU A 485 2.00 -35.49 -14.24
CA GLU A 485 3.15 -34.69 -14.69
C GLU A 485 3.37 -33.47 -13.79
N LEU A 486 2.32 -32.77 -13.38
CA LEU A 486 2.42 -31.63 -12.48
C LEU A 486 2.93 -32.03 -11.09
N ARG A 487 2.47 -33.16 -10.55
CA ARG A 487 2.94 -33.71 -9.26
C ARG A 487 4.43 -34.04 -9.32
N ALA A 488 4.86 -34.80 -10.34
CA ALA A 488 6.26 -35.18 -10.50
C ALA A 488 7.15 -33.94 -10.58
N PHE A 489 6.72 -32.96 -11.36
CA PHE A 489 7.47 -31.74 -11.52
C PHE A 489 7.58 -30.93 -10.20
N LEU A 490 6.50 -30.70 -9.47
CA LEU A 490 6.51 -29.96 -8.21
C LEU A 490 7.42 -30.64 -7.19
N LYS A 491 7.42 -31.97 -7.13
CA LYS A 491 8.30 -32.76 -6.27
C LYS A 491 9.78 -32.59 -6.64
N ASP A 492 10.10 -32.65 -7.94
CA ASP A 492 11.48 -32.62 -8.42
C ASP A 492 12.12 -31.22 -8.29
N ASN A 493 11.31 -30.18 -8.16
CA ASN A 493 11.78 -28.78 -8.14
C ASN A 493 11.47 -28.04 -6.82
N GLN A 494 11.22 -28.76 -5.73
CA GLN A 494 10.92 -28.17 -4.42
C GLN A 494 12.00 -27.17 -3.96
N LYS A 495 13.28 -27.50 -4.13
CA LYS A 495 14.41 -26.63 -3.77
C LYS A 495 14.41 -25.29 -4.54
N LEU A 496 13.87 -25.28 -5.75
CA LEU A 496 13.75 -24.07 -6.55
C LEU A 496 12.65 -23.15 -5.99
N LEU A 497 11.57 -23.75 -5.47
CA LEU A 497 10.49 -23.04 -4.80
C LEU A 497 10.97 -22.44 -3.46
N ASP A 498 11.81 -23.19 -2.73
CA ASP A 498 12.41 -22.69 -1.49
C ASP A 498 13.30 -21.47 -1.74
N GLY A 499 14.06 -21.46 -2.85
CA GLY A 499 14.86 -20.30 -3.27
C GLY A 499 14.04 -19.06 -3.68
N ALA A 500 12.76 -19.22 -3.98
CA ALA A 500 11.85 -18.13 -4.33
C ALA A 500 11.05 -17.58 -3.14
N ALA A 501 11.30 -18.06 -1.91
CA ALA A 501 10.49 -17.73 -0.73
C ALA A 501 10.40 -16.24 -0.43
N ASP A 502 11.54 -15.54 -0.46
CA ASP A 502 11.57 -14.08 -0.21
C ASP A 502 10.79 -13.29 -1.23
N PHE A 503 10.79 -13.80 -2.45
CA PHE A 503 10.08 -13.25 -3.57
C PHE A 503 8.55 -13.44 -3.46
N LEU A 504 8.12 -14.65 -3.15
CA LEU A 504 6.72 -14.97 -2.92
C LEU A 504 6.12 -14.12 -1.80
N LYS A 505 6.89 -13.95 -0.72
CA LYS A 505 6.52 -13.10 0.40
C LYS A 505 6.28 -11.65 -0.03
N LEU A 506 7.08 -11.14 -0.96
CA LEU A 506 6.95 -9.77 -1.45
C LEU A 506 5.65 -9.54 -2.24
N ILE A 507 5.17 -10.55 -2.97
CA ILE A 507 3.89 -10.50 -3.70
C ILE A 507 2.69 -10.95 -2.87
N GLY A 508 2.83 -11.00 -1.54
CA GLY A 508 1.75 -11.39 -0.64
C GLY A 508 1.46 -12.89 -0.59
N VAL A 509 2.32 -13.73 -1.17
CA VAL A 509 2.19 -15.19 -1.17
C VAL A 509 3.22 -15.80 -0.25
N ASP A 510 2.78 -16.58 0.72
CA ASP A 510 3.66 -17.36 1.57
C ASP A 510 4.01 -18.69 0.88
N ILE A 511 5.29 -19.09 0.94
CA ILE A 511 5.76 -20.36 0.34
C ILE A 511 5.01 -21.57 0.89
N THR A 512 4.56 -21.50 2.15
CA THR A 512 3.80 -22.59 2.77
C THR A 512 2.44 -22.80 2.10
N ALA A 513 1.87 -21.78 1.43
CA ALA A 513 0.67 -21.95 0.62
C ALA A 513 0.94 -22.76 -0.65
N PHE A 514 2.12 -22.61 -1.23
CA PHE A 514 2.56 -23.49 -2.34
C PHE A 514 2.72 -24.93 -1.88
N THR A 515 3.33 -25.15 -0.73
CA THR A 515 3.42 -26.50 -0.14
C THR A 515 2.01 -27.08 0.05
N LYS A 516 1.05 -26.30 0.54
CA LYS A 516 -0.34 -26.74 0.67
C LYS A 516 -1.04 -27.01 -0.67
N LEU A 517 -0.74 -26.21 -1.70
CA LEU A 517 -1.23 -26.49 -3.06
C LEU A 517 -0.65 -27.81 -3.60
N VAL A 518 0.65 -28.03 -3.42
CA VAL A 518 1.32 -29.30 -3.78
C VAL A 518 0.70 -30.48 -3.02
N ASP A 519 0.52 -30.34 -1.72
CA ASP A 519 -0.13 -31.37 -0.87
C ASP A 519 -1.55 -31.67 -1.35
N THR A 520 -2.31 -30.62 -1.70
CA THR A 520 -3.68 -30.77 -2.24
C THR A 520 -3.67 -31.55 -3.55
N LEU A 521 -2.77 -31.23 -4.48
CA LEU A 521 -2.61 -31.96 -5.73
C LEU A 521 -2.15 -33.40 -5.47
N ASN A 522 -1.26 -33.62 -4.53
CA ASN A 522 -0.79 -34.96 -4.16
C ASN A 522 -1.85 -35.81 -3.47
N SER A 523 -2.81 -35.19 -2.78
CA SER A 523 -3.93 -35.90 -2.13
C SER A 523 -5.04 -36.35 -3.10
N LEU A 524 -5.03 -35.83 -4.34
CA LEU A 524 -5.99 -36.29 -5.33
C LEU A 524 -5.78 -37.78 -5.65
N PRO A 525 -6.85 -38.59 -5.82
CA PRO A 525 -6.72 -39.98 -6.23
C PRO A 525 -5.93 -40.16 -7.51
N SER A 526 -5.20 -41.26 -7.66
CA SER A 526 -4.38 -41.56 -8.84
C SER A 526 -5.17 -41.67 -10.15
N VAL A 527 -6.49 -41.87 -10.06
CA VAL A 527 -7.37 -41.83 -11.23
C VAL A 527 -7.30 -40.48 -11.97
N PHE A 528 -6.89 -39.42 -11.28
CA PHE A 528 -6.69 -38.11 -11.91
C PHE A 528 -5.30 -37.93 -12.56
N ASP A 529 -4.37 -38.87 -12.40
CA ASP A 529 -2.98 -38.68 -12.91
C ASP A 529 -2.93 -38.48 -14.42
N SER A 530 -3.80 -39.12 -15.18
CA SER A 530 -3.94 -38.93 -16.62
C SER A 530 -4.79 -37.74 -17.02
N THR A 531 -5.45 -37.08 -16.06
CA THR A 531 -6.34 -35.95 -16.32
C THR A 531 -5.52 -34.70 -16.62
N ARG A 532 -5.92 -33.98 -17.66
CA ARG A 532 -5.32 -32.67 -17.96
C ARG A 532 -5.75 -31.65 -16.92
N VAL A 533 -4.79 -30.86 -16.47
CA VAL A 533 -5.04 -29.70 -15.63
C VAL A 533 -5.42 -28.54 -16.53
N ALA A 534 -6.56 -27.94 -16.27
CA ALA A 534 -6.96 -26.67 -16.86
C ALA A 534 -6.68 -25.54 -15.85
N PHE A 535 -6.28 -24.38 -16.34
CA PHE A 535 -6.07 -23.21 -15.49
C PHE A 535 -7.30 -22.30 -15.53
N GLY A 536 -7.59 -21.66 -14.38
CA GLY A 536 -8.74 -20.80 -14.19
C GLY A 536 -9.89 -21.48 -13.45
N SER A 537 -11.08 -20.88 -13.53
CA SER A 537 -12.30 -21.44 -12.93
C SER A 537 -12.94 -22.49 -13.84
N PRO A 538 -13.71 -23.46 -13.29
CA PRO A 538 -14.43 -24.42 -14.08
C PRO A 538 -15.41 -23.79 -15.08
N ASN A 539 -15.25 -24.11 -16.34
CA ASN A 539 -16.11 -23.66 -17.44
C ASN A 539 -16.94 -24.79 -18.08
N ARG A 540 -16.74 -26.05 -17.62
CA ARG A 540 -17.49 -27.21 -18.08
C ARG A 540 -18.54 -27.60 -17.05
N ALA A 541 -19.73 -27.95 -17.53
CA ALA A 541 -20.82 -28.47 -16.69
C ALA A 541 -20.37 -29.73 -15.92
N GLY A 542 -20.59 -29.74 -14.62
CA GLY A 542 -20.15 -30.83 -13.74
C GLY A 542 -20.28 -30.50 -12.27
N MET A 543 -19.82 -31.40 -11.43
CA MET A 543 -19.74 -31.23 -9.99
C MET A 543 -18.26 -31.24 -9.56
N TYR A 544 -17.88 -30.23 -8.80
CA TYR A 544 -16.50 -30.00 -8.40
C TYR A 544 -16.37 -29.87 -6.88
N LEU A 545 -15.43 -30.60 -6.30
CA LEU A 545 -14.91 -30.29 -4.98
C LEU A 545 -13.96 -29.11 -5.12
N VAL A 546 -14.21 -28.05 -4.38
CA VAL A 546 -13.36 -26.86 -4.35
C VAL A 546 -12.50 -26.92 -3.10
N THR A 547 -11.19 -26.87 -3.26
CA THR A 547 -10.24 -26.63 -2.16
C THR A 547 -9.66 -25.23 -2.35
N ALA A 548 -9.95 -24.33 -1.42
CA ALA A 548 -9.41 -22.98 -1.40
C ALA A 548 -8.32 -22.86 -0.34
N ILE A 549 -7.19 -22.27 -0.71
CA ILE A 549 -6.03 -22.05 0.15
C ILE A 549 -5.79 -20.55 0.24
N ALA A 550 -5.97 -19.99 1.43
CA ALA A 550 -5.69 -18.58 1.69
C ALA A 550 -4.23 -18.39 2.11
N SER A 551 -3.53 -17.51 1.43
CA SER A 551 -2.13 -17.18 1.67
C SER A 551 -1.97 -15.71 1.99
N ASN A 552 -1.23 -15.41 3.05
CA ASN A 552 -0.74 -14.08 3.40
C ASN A 552 0.52 -14.29 4.26
N PRO A 553 1.60 -13.53 4.04
CA PRO A 553 2.86 -13.70 4.78
C PRO A 553 2.75 -13.65 6.30
N ASN A 554 1.72 -12.98 6.80
CA ASN A 554 1.46 -12.78 8.23
C ASN A 554 0.60 -13.87 8.87
N TYR A 555 0.11 -14.82 8.08
CA TYR A 555 -0.77 -15.89 8.55
C TYR A 555 -0.25 -17.26 8.15
N ASN A 556 -0.54 -18.24 8.98
CA ASN A 556 -0.44 -19.63 8.57
C ASN A 556 -1.49 -19.90 7.48
N PRO A 557 -1.12 -20.57 6.36
CA PRO A 557 -2.08 -20.82 5.29
C PRO A 557 -3.32 -21.57 5.77
N GLY A 558 -4.48 -20.99 5.53
CA GLY A 558 -5.77 -21.63 5.81
C GLY A 558 -6.26 -22.42 4.62
N VAL A 559 -6.93 -23.54 4.88
CA VAL A 559 -7.54 -24.38 3.85
C VAL A 559 -9.03 -24.55 4.15
N GLY A 560 -9.86 -24.39 3.12
CA GLY A 560 -11.29 -24.62 3.18
C GLY A 560 -11.77 -25.45 2.00
N THR A 561 -12.80 -26.24 2.20
CA THR A 561 -13.40 -27.07 1.13
C THR A 561 -14.88 -26.81 0.98
N GLY A 562 -15.38 -26.94 -0.25
CA GLY A 562 -16.79 -26.77 -0.58
C GLY A 562 -17.14 -27.45 -1.90
N VAL A 563 -18.35 -27.24 -2.38
CA VAL A 563 -18.82 -27.82 -3.64
C VAL A 563 -19.26 -26.73 -4.60
N LEU A 564 -18.81 -26.81 -5.84
CA LEU A 564 -19.28 -25.99 -6.95
C LEU A 564 -20.02 -26.89 -7.96
N VAL A 565 -21.23 -26.51 -8.31
CA VAL A 565 -22.00 -27.14 -9.38
C VAL A 565 -22.04 -26.19 -10.57
N VAL A 566 -21.47 -26.61 -11.69
CA VAL A 566 -21.62 -25.90 -12.96
C VAL A 566 -22.73 -26.57 -13.75
N LYS A 567 -23.86 -25.87 -13.93
CA LYS A 567 -25.06 -26.35 -14.57
C LYS A 567 -24.94 -26.28 -16.10
N MET A 568 -25.47 -27.28 -16.79
CA MET A 568 -25.67 -27.18 -18.23
C MET A 568 -26.75 -26.15 -18.58
N HIS A 569 -26.65 -25.54 -19.75
CA HIS A 569 -27.74 -24.77 -20.33
C HIS A 569 -28.81 -25.73 -20.85
N ILE A 570 -30.00 -25.62 -20.32
CA ILE A 570 -31.11 -26.52 -20.63
C ILE A 570 -31.98 -26.07 -21.81
N SER A 571 -31.75 -24.88 -22.34
CA SER A 571 -32.52 -24.27 -23.44
C SER A 571 -31.63 -23.43 -24.35
N GLY A 572 -32.11 -23.19 -25.57
CA GLY A 572 -31.48 -22.31 -26.54
C GLY A 572 -30.40 -22.96 -27.40
N ALA A 573 -30.14 -24.26 -27.21
CA ALA A 573 -29.20 -24.99 -28.08
C ALA A 573 -29.92 -25.98 -29.00
N SER A 574 -29.36 -26.18 -30.17
CA SER A 574 -29.82 -27.15 -31.18
C SER A 574 -28.65 -27.80 -31.89
N LEU A 575 -28.86 -28.98 -32.44
CA LEU A 575 -27.88 -29.60 -33.35
C LEU A 575 -28.26 -29.32 -34.79
N SER A 576 -27.25 -29.00 -35.63
CA SER A 576 -27.43 -28.83 -37.07
C SER A 576 -26.38 -29.64 -37.80
N TRP A 577 -26.77 -30.34 -38.85
CA TRP A 577 -25.82 -31.04 -39.70
C TRP A 577 -24.96 -30.05 -40.46
N ASN A 578 -23.65 -30.29 -40.50
CA ASN A 578 -22.69 -29.43 -41.23
C ASN A 578 -22.91 -29.51 -42.76
N ASN A 579 -23.47 -30.61 -43.20
CA ASN A 579 -23.79 -30.82 -44.60
C ASN A 579 -25.19 -31.43 -44.72
N SER A 580 -26.05 -30.87 -45.56
CA SER A 580 -27.42 -31.31 -45.82
C SER A 580 -27.48 -32.54 -46.74
N GLU A 581 -26.40 -32.87 -47.45
CA GLU A 581 -26.34 -34.05 -48.28
C GLU A 581 -26.49 -35.34 -47.48
N THR A 582 -27.09 -36.36 -48.10
CA THR A 582 -27.30 -37.63 -47.45
C THR A 582 -26.70 -38.80 -48.24
N THR A 583 -26.11 -38.52 -49.39
CA THR A 583 -25.45 -39.54 -50.23
C THR A 583 -23.99 -39.10 -50.53
N TYR A 584 -23.06 -40.01 -50.28
CA TYR A 584 -21.62 -39.73 -50.42
C TYR A 584 -20.92 -40.92 -51.08
N ALA A 585 -19.97 -40.68 -51.95
CA ALA A 585 -19.02 -41.71 -52.40
C ALA A 585 -18.01 -42.00 -51.27
N VAL A 586 -17.49 -43.19 -51.13
CA VAL A 586 -16.49 -43.55 -50.11
C VAL A 586 -15.28 -42.61 -50.18
N SER A 587 -14.80 -42.30 -51.37
CA SER A 587 -13.67 -41.39 -51.58
C SER A 587 -13.93 -39.93 -51.22
N ALA A 588 -15.21 -39.52 -51.14
CA ALA A 588 -15.61 -38.15 -50.77
C ALA A 588 -15.76 -37.95 -49.26
N LEU A 589 -15.72 -39.02 -48.46
CA LEU A 589 -15.85 -38.96 -47.03
C LEU A 589 -14.58 -38.38 -46.36
N LYS A 590 -14.69 -37.14 -45.90
CA LYS A 590 -13.68 -36.53 -45.04
C LYS A 590 -14.09 -36.68 -43.55
N ALA A 591 -13.16 -36.46 -42.64
CA ALA A 591 -13.36 -36.65 -41.21
C ALA A 591 -14.56 -35.86 -40.64
N ASP A 592 -14.92 -34.73 -41.25
CA ASP A 592 -15.97 -33.80 -40.83
C ASP A 592 -17.24 -33.83 -41.67
N THR A 593 -17.24 -34.62 -42.78
CA THR A 593 -18.37 -34.67 -43.73
C THR A 593 -19.68 -35.06 -43.08
N LEU A 594 -19.65 -35.97 -42.11
CA LEU A 594 -20.83 -36.48 -41.39
C LEU A 594 -21.05 -35.82 -40.02
N ASN A 595 -20.35 -34.70 -39.72
CA ASN A 595 -20.46 -34.04 -38.42
C ASN A 595 -21.70 -33.14 -38.33
N ALA A 596 -22.10 -32.88 -37.11
CA ALA A 596 -23.10 -31.90 -36.73
C ALA A 596 -22.43 -30.85 -35.82
N THR A 597 -22.90 -29.63 -35.91
CA THR A 597 -22.48 -28.52 -35.06
C THR A 597 -23.54 -28.24 -34.02
N LEU A 598 -23.11 -28.07 -32.79
CA LEU A 598 -23.97 -27.55 -31.72
C LEU A 598 -24.11 -26.04 -31.96
N MET A 599 -25.36 -25.58 -32.08
CA MET A 599 -25.75 -24.22 -32.35
C MET A 599 -26.37 -23.62 -31.09
N ARG A 600 -26.12 -22.33 -30.88
CA ARG A 600 -26.82 -21.51 -29.86
C ARG A 600 -27.44 -20.31 -30.59
N GLY A 601 -28.75 -20.33 -30.77
CA GLY A 601 -29.39 -19.44 -31.73
C GLY A 601 -28.86 -19.73 -33.14
N ASP A 602 -28.46 -18.71 -33.85
CA ASP A 602 -27.97 -18.80 -35.24
C ASP A 602 -26.43 -18.96 -35.31
N SER A 603 -25.73 -19.06 -34.21
CA SER A 603 -24.26 -19.19 -34.14
C SER A 603 -23.83 -20.54 -33.57
N ALA A 604 -22.65 -21.03 -34.02
CA ALA A 604 -22.04 -22.19 -33.40
C ALA A 604 -21.75 -21.93 -31.93
N ALA A 605 -22.03 -22.89 -31.05
CA ALA A 605 -21.66 -22.80 -29.64
C ALA A 605 -20.13 -22.83 -29.50
N ASP A 606 -19.58 -22.06 -28.54
CA ASP A 606 -18.13 -21.94 -28.30
C ASP A 606 -17.47 -23.29 -27.95
N ASN A 607 -18.23 -24.21 -27.38
CA ASN A 607 -17.77 -25.55 -27.03
C ASN A 607 -18.56 -26.64 -27.73
N GLN A 608 -17.90 -27.42 -28.56
CA GLN A 608 -18.46 -28.55 -29.34
C GLN A 608 -18.18 -29.92 -28.69
N ASP A 609 -17.50 -29.96 -27.53
CA ASP A 609 -16.97 -31.19 -26.92
C ASP A 609 -18.04 -32.24 -26.53
N GLY A 610 -19.29 -31.84 -26.42
CA GLY A 610 -20.39 -32.74 -26.03
C GLY A 610 -21.10 -33.44 -27.18
N VAL A 611 -20.73 -33.20 -28.42
CA VAL A 611 -21.41 -33.79 -29.60
C VAL A 611 -20.88 -35.18 -29.87
N HIS A 612 -21.80 -36.17 -29.79
CA HIS A 612 -21.50 -37.57 -30.03
C HIS A 612 -22.35 -38.13 -31.15
N TYR A 613 -21.85 -39.20 -31.76
CA TYR A 613 -22.50 -39.83 -32.89
C TYR A 613 -22.77 -41.31 -32.63
N ARG A 614 -23.88 -41.82 -33.24
CA ARG A 614 -24.18 -43.23 -33.33
C ARG A 614 -24.62 -43.54 -34.75
N TYR A 615 -24.04 -44.56 -35.34
CA TYR A 615 -24.36 -45.07 -36.67
C TYR A 615 -24.89 -46.47 -36.54
N ILE A 616 -26.05 -46.74 -37.15
CA ILE A 616 -26.70 -48.07 -37.20
C ILE A 616 -27.16 -48.30 -38.63
N GLY A 617 -26.72 -49.38 -39.25
CA GLY A 617 -27.14 -49.71 -40.63
C GLY A 617 -26.51 -50.99 -41.12
N PHE A 618 -26.55 -51.14 -42.42
CA PHE A 618 -25.98 -52.30 -43.09
C PHE A 618 -25.02 -51.84 -44.19
N THR A 619 -23.90 -52.54 -44.30
CA THR A 619 -23.02 -52.39 -45.46
C THR A 619 -23.67 -52.92 -46.72
N ALA A 620 -23.15 -52.61 -47.89
CA ALA A 620 -23.58 -53.17 -49.17
C ALA A 620 -23.47 -54.71 -49.20
N ALA A 621 -22.59 -55.28 -48.36
CA ALA A 621 -22.46 -56.74 -48.15
C ALA A 621 -23.43 -57.29 -47.08
N HIS A 622 -24.48 -56.56 -46.73
CA HIS A 622 -25.49 -56.90 -45.71
C HIS A 622 -24.93 -57.17 -44.30
N LYS A 623 -23.76 -56.67 -43.97
CA LYS A 623 -23.17 -56.77 -42.65
C LYS A 623 -23.71 -55.64 -41.76
N LEU A 624 -24.22 -56.02 -40.55
CA LEU A 624 -24.67 -55.04 -39.56
C LEU A 624 -23.51 -54.15 -39.10
N TYR A 625 -23.72 -52.85 -39.11
CA TYR A 625 -22.83 -51.85 -38.56
C TYR A 625 -23.49 -51.10 -37.40
N VAL A 626 -22.88 -51.15 -36.22
CA VAL A 626 -23.28 -50.37 -35.03
C VAL A 626 -22.01 -49.78 -34.44
N SER A 627 -21.83 -48.46 -34.50
CA SER A 627 -20.62 -47.81 -34.08
C SER A 627 -20.85 -46.34 -33.71
N SER A 628 -19.97 -45.78 -32.92
CA SER A 628 -19.81 -44.32 -32.74
C SER A 628 -18.91 -43.68 -33.79
N LYS A 629 -18.14 -44.49 -34.50
CA LYS A 629 -17.27 -44.01 -35.59
C LYS A 629 -18.07 -43.94 -36.88
N ALA A 630 -17.73 -42.95 -37.71
CA ALA A 630 -18.32 -42.83 -39.05
C ALA A 630 -18.05 -44.08 -39.89
N PRO A 631 -19.05 -44.59 -40.64
CA PRO A 631 -18.85 -45.74 -41.53
C PRO A 631 -17.92 -45.35 -42.72
N THR A 632 -17.07 -46.29 -43.11
CA THR A 632 -16.10 -46.13 -44.21
C THR A 632 -16.41 -47.08 -45.36
N GLU A 633 -17.42 -47.90 -45.25
CA GLU A 633 -17.84 -48.87 -46.29
C GLU A 633 -19.13 -48.41 -46.92
N ALA A 634 -19.33 -48.76 -48.23
CA ALA A 634 -20.59 -48.56 -48.90
C ALA A 634 -21.75 -49.25 -48.16
N GLY A 635 -22.90 -48.56 -48.05
CA GLY A 635 -24.03 -49.04 -47.31
C GLY A 635 -25.04 -47.95 -46.94
N THR A 636 -26.07 -48.33 -46.21
CA THR A 636 -27.08 -47.38 -45.72
C THR A 636 -27.11 -47.39 -44.21
N TYR A 637 -26.94 -46.17 -43.62
CA TYR A 637 -26.75 -46.00 -42.19
C TYR A 637 -27.69 -44.94 -41.66
N ARG A 638 -28.35 -45.23 -40.52
CA ARG A 638 -28.98 -44.19 -39.71
C ARG A 638 -27.91 -43.56 -38.82
N GLN A 639 -27.63 -42.29 -39.08
CA GLN A 639 -26.76 -41.46 -38.28
C GLN A 639 -27.60 -40.70 -37.26
N THR A 640 -27.19 -40.73 -35.99
CA THR A 640 -27.78 -39.92 -34.91
C THR A 640 -26.68 -39.09 -34.26
N ALA A 641 -26.88 -37.79 -34.17
CA ALA A 641 -26.06 -36.90 -33.36
C ALA A 641 -26.83 -36.57 -32.06
N TYR A 642 -26.14 -36.61 -30.93
CA TYR A 642 -26.70 -36.33 -29.62
C TYR A 642 -25.67 -35.66 -28.71
N ILE A 643 -26.15 -34.95 -27.70
CA ILE A 643 -25.28 -34.31 -26.70
C ILE A 643 -25.14 -35.23 -25.50
N PHE A 644 -23.86 -35.44 -25.10
CA PHE A 644 -23.52 -36.10 -23.85
C PHE A 644 -22.24 -35.46 -23.28
N GLY A 645 -22.34 -34.93 -22.07
CA GLY A 645 -21.16 -34.36 -21.38
C GLY A 645 -20.73 -32.94 -21.80
N GLY A 646 -21.54 -32.25 -22.60
CA GLY A 646 -21.32 -30.87 -22.97
C GLY A 646 -21.88 -29.86 -21.96
N ASN A 647 -21.76 -28.59 -22.27
CA ASN A 647 -22.29 -27.47 -21.49
C ASN A 647 -23.76 -27.17 -21.84
N ASP A 648 -24.25 -27.69 -22.93
CA ASP A 648 -25.58 -27.43 -23.46
C ASP A 648 -26.38 -28.72 -23.63
N MET A 649 -27.70 -28.63 -23.45
CA MET A 649 -28.64 -29.68 -23.80
C MET A 649 -29.29 -29.35 -25.13
N ALA A 650 -29.23 -30.28 -26.06
CA ALA A 650 -29.94 -30.16 -27.32
C ALA A 650 -30.66 -31.50 -27.63
N LYS A 651 -31.79 -31.43 -28.36
CA LYS A 651 -32.44 -32.61 -28.87
C LYS A 651 -31.56 -33.33 -29.88
N SER A 652 -31.53 -34.66 -29.76
CA SER A 652 -30.82 -35.46 -30.77
C SER A 652 -31.46 -35.29 -32.15
N ILE A 653 -30.63 -35.27 -33.16
CA ILE A 653 -31.07 -35.27 -34.56
C ILE A 653 -30.63 -36.57 -35.25
N SER A 654 -31.46 -37.05 -36.19
CA SER A 654 -31.13 -38.25 -36.93
C SER A 654 -31.38 -38.03 -38.43
N ARG A 655 -30.58 -38.69 -39.25
CA ARG A 655 -30.79 -38.79 -40.71
C ARG A 655 -30.34 -40.14 -41.21
N THR A 656 -30.80 -40.50 -42.38
CA THR A 656 -30.26 -41.68 -43.12
C THR A 656 -29.21 -41.22 -44.08
N VAL A 657 -28.05 -41.85 -44.04
CA VAL A 657 -26.91 -41.57 -44.91
C VAL A 657 -26.63 -42.83 -45.78
N THR A 658 -26.54 -42.64 -47.06
CA THR A 658 -26.16 -43.67 -48.02
C THR A 658 -24.72 -43.42 -48.49
N ILE A 659 -23.85 -44.39 -48.33
CA ILE A 659 -22.46 -44.35 -48.81
C ILE A 659 -22.40 -45.28 -50.03
N THR A 660 -22.06 -44.75 -51.18
CA THR A 660 -21.89 -45.47 -52.41
C THR A 660 -20.43 -45.90 -52.62
N ALA A 661 -20.23 -47.04 -53.30
CA ALA A 661 -18.91 -47.37 -53.80
C ALA A 661 -18.48 -46.30 -54.81
N ASP A 662 -17.19 -46.10 -54.93
CA ASP A 662 -16.59 -45.16 -55.90
C ASP A 662 -16.82 -45.58 -57.34
#